data_866237419f929d7de45b7a02c4136f20
#
_entry.id   866237419f929d7de45b7a02c4136f20
#
_cell.length_a   1.000
_cell.length_b   1.000
_cell.length_c   1.000
_cell.angle_alpha   90.00
_cell.angle_beta   90.00
_cell.angle_gamma   90.00
#
_symmetry.space_group_name_H-M   'P 1'
#
loop_
_entity.id
_entity.type
_entity.pdbx_description
1 polymer ?
#
loop_
_entity_poly.entity_id
_entity_poly.type
_entity_poly.pdbx_seq_one_letter_code
_entity_poly.pdbx_strand_id
1 'polypeptide(L)'
;MPRNRLAAALRAVIASLACGAAALGVFTPAPVAAQTTGTIAGTVTDADSNQPVADVRVGIQELDRFTYTDAEGRYRFTDVPPGRYTVVTELLGRAPARRTVTVTAGAEVVADFRLAINALSLEQFVVSVSREAQRRSEIAASVGVVSGEALRETRPAHPSEVLGQVPGVWVNQTGGEGHMAAIRQPQTTNPVYLYLEDGIPTRSTGFFNHNALYEINLPQADRIEVLKGPATALYGSDAIGGVINVSTRPPSATPQASLTLEGGSYGWARLLGSASNTFGRNGVRVDLNLSRTDGWREGTAYDRQSATVRWDRPVGEKGKLRVVATASRIDQQTAGSSAISRDDYENNPTINYTPISYREVGALRLSAAYERTGERTLVTVTPYFRWNTMEMIPNWSLSYDPLVQETENLSFGLLAHVRRDFEPLRARGVAGVDVDISPGRQFERAIVPVRNGPIFESYTLGNVIYDYDVTFRGVSPYLHVESTPVERLHLTAGVRYDDLGYDYHNKLDVVTTGQHRRPPDAEVSYRRVSPKLGATYTISDALNVFTAWQHGFRAPSQGQVFRQGQAENTLGLEPVKVENIEAGVRGRIAGRLDYELAAYRMTKTDDILTLTNPDGSRETVNAGETLHTGIEAGIGAELYPSLRVDVAYSVARHTYEVWKPREGLDYSGNEMDSAPREIGSARLAWSPAALRGGKAMLEWVRIGRYWMDAENTHRYPGHDLVHLRAEMPVSERFRIFGRVTNLFDTRYAELASYTAARGEEFAPGLGRTFYAGIEYR
;
A
#
# COMPACT_ATOMS: atom_id res chain seq x y z
N MET A 1 20.58 27.63 -0.64
CA MET A 1 19.81 28.37 -1.67
C MET A 1 19.19 27.52 -2.79
N PRO A 2 19.40 26.20 -2.94
CA PRO A 2 18.64 25.39 -3.94
C PRO A 2 17.20 25.06 -3.49
N ARG A 3 16.91 25.05 -2.19
CA ARG A 3 15.61 24.64 -1.60
C ARG A 3 14.38 25.37 -2.16
N ASN A 4 14.47 26.69 -2.36
CA ASN A 4 13.33 27.48 -2.83
C ASN A 4 12.96 27.25 -4.30
N ARG A 5 13.89 26.80 -5.13
CA ARG A 5 13.63 26.57 -6.56
C ARG A 5 12.90 25.25 -6.80
N LEU A 6 13.22 24.22 -6.01
CA LEU A 6 12.64 22.88 -6.15
C LEU A 6 11.22 22.82 -5.56
N ALA A 7 11.01 23.43 -4.40
CA ALA A 7 9.68 23.58 -3.80
C ALA A 7 8.74 24.43 -4.68
N ALA A 8 9.29 25.43 -5.38
CA ALA A 8 8.54 26.20 -6.37
C ALA A 8 8.21 25.36 -7.62
N ALA A 9 9.14 24.51 -8.08
CA ALA A 9 8.90 23.62 -9.21
C ALA A 9 7.83 22.56 -8.90
N LEU A 10 7.86 21.96 -7.71
CA LEU A 10 6.84 20.98 -7.29
C LEU A 10 5.46 21.65 -7.10
N ARG A 11 5.42 22.85 -6.51
CA ARG A 11 4.20 23.66 -6.43
C ARG A 11 3.69 24.04 -7.81
N ALA A 12 4.58 24.38 -8.73
CA ALA A 12 4.23 24.69 -10.12
C ALA A 12 3.70 23.46 -10.88
N VAL A 13 4.28 22.28 -10.66
CA VAL A 13 3.80 21.01 -11.25
C VAL A 13 2.41 20.67 -10.70
N ILE A 14 2.19 20.76 -9.40
CA ILE A 14 0.87 20.49 -8.78
C ILE A 14 -0.14 21.55 -9.26
N ALA A 15 0.23 22.82 -9.32
CA ALA A 15 -0.63 23.88 -9.82
C ALA A 15 -0.92 23.74 -11.33
N SER A 16 0.07 23.33 -12.13
CA SER A 16 -0.10 23.07 -13.56
C SER A 16 -0.98 21.88 -13.85
N LEU A 17 -0.88 20.82 -13.02
CA LEU A 17 -1.77 19.66 -13.10
C LEU A 17 -3.22 20.01 -12.71
N ALA A 18 -3.41 20.90 -11.73
CA ALA A 18 -4.73 21.41 -11.34
C ALA A 18 -5.34 22.37 -12.38
N CYS A 19 -4.52 23.24 -13.01
CA CYS A 19 -4.97 24.14 -14.08
C CYS A 19 -5.30 23.40 -15.38
N GLY A 20 -4.63 22.24 -15.66
CA GLY A 20 -4.95 21.41 -16.82
C GLY A 20 -6.38 20.83 -16.80
N ALA A 21 -6.96 20.64 -15.61
CA ALA A 21 -8.33 20.19 -15.46
C ALA A 21 -9.37 21.25 -15.84
N ALA A 22 -9.05 22.54 -15.70
CA ALA A 22 -9.95 23.64 -16.04
C ALA A 22 -9.97 23.97 -17.56
N ALA A 23 -8.95 23.54 -18.31
CA ALA A 23 -8.83 23.79 -19.75
C ALA A 23 -9.51 22.75 -20.65
N LEU A 24 -10.12 21.69 -20.09
CA LEU A 24 -10.78 20.61 -20.83
C LEU A 24 -12.22 20.95 -21.31
N GLY A 25 -12.67 22.15 -21.17
CA GLY A 25 -13.94 22.62 -21.69
C GLY A 25 -13.76 23.38 -23.01
N VAL A 26 -14.17 22.78 -24.10
CA VAL A 26 -14.35 23.32 -25.45
C VAL A 26 -13.29 22.89 -26.48
N PHE A 27 -13.46 21.68 -27.03
CA PHE A 27 -13.08 21.39 -28.39
C PHE A 27 -14.25 20.72 -29.12
N THR A 28 -14.79 21.36 -30.16
CA THR A 28 -15.78 20.77 -31.07
C THR A 28 -15.08 19.84 -32.05
N PRO A 29 -15.52 18.58 -32.23
CA PRO A 29 -14.92 17.67 -33.20
C PRO A 29 -15.43 17.93 -34.61
N ALA A 30 -14.52 17.86 -35.58
CA ALA A 30 -14.85 17.72 -37.00
C ALA A 30 -15.43 16.32 -37.32
N PRO A 31 -16.33 16.16 -38.28
CA PRO A 31 -17.00 14.88 -38.55
C PRO A 31 -16.02 13.89 -39.18
N VAL A 32 -15.88 12.72 -38.55
CA VAL A 32 -15.18 11.55 -39.10
C VAL A 32 -16.23 10.58 -39.70
N ALA A 33 -15.93 10.05 -40.84
CA ALA A 33 -16.80 9.11 -41.58
C ALA A 33 -17.21 7.89 -40.75
N ALA A 34 -18.49 7.55 -40.83
CA ALA A 34 -19.13 6.50 -40.04
C ALA A 34 -18.57 5.10 -40.38
N GLN A 35 -17.82 4.52 -39.45
CA GLN A 35 -17.70 3.07 -39.35
C GLN A 35 -19.00 2.53 -38.77
N THR A 36 -19.51 1.43 -39.35
CA THR A 36 -20.75 0.76 -38.92
C THR A 36 -20.55 0.00 -37.59
N THR A 37 -20.34 0.71 -36.52
CA THR A 37 -20.24 0.15 -35.13
C THR A 37 -21.59 0.24 -34.43
N GLY A 38 -21.80 -0.56 -33.37
CA GLY A 38 -22.96 -0.48 -32.49
C GLY A 38 -22.60 0.09 -31.12
N THR A 39 -23.56 0.10 -30.23
CA THR A 39 -23.46 0.57 -28.87
C THR A 39 -23.92 -0.52 -27.89
N ILE A 40 -23.23 -0.70 -26.77
CA ILE A 40 -23.73 -1.44 -25.60
C ILE A 40 -23.97 -0.44 -24.49
N ALA A 41 -25.17 -0.39 -23.95
CA ALA A 41 -25.53 0.46 -22.82
C ALA A 41 -26.36 -0.33 -21.79
N GLY A 42 -26.49 0.18 -20.58
CA GLY A 42 -27.33 -0.45 -19.57
C GLY A 42 -27.24 0.25 -18.23
N THR A 43 -27.98 -0.27 -17.29
CA THR A 43 -27.99 0.18 -15.90
C THR A 43 -27.52 -0.94 -14.97
N VAL A 44 -26.85 -0.57 -13.91
CA VAL A 44 -26.49 -1.46 -12.82
C VAL A 44 -27.19 -1.02 -11.58
N THR A 45 -27.98 -1.94 -11.01
CA THR A 45 -28.73 -1.68 -9.78
C THR A 45 -28.34 -2.69 -8.70
N ASP A 46 -28.52 -2.28 -7.47
CA ASP A 46 -28.43 -3.16 -6.30
C ASP A 46 -29.54 -4.21 -6.34
N ALA A 47 -29.22 -5.48 -6.13
CA ALA A 47 -30.16 -6.57 -6.25
C ALA A 47 -31.28 -6.54 -5.23
N ASP A 48 -31.06 -5.95 -4.07
CA ASP A 48 -31.97 -5.94 -2.92
C ASP A 48 -32.78 -4.64 -2.84
N SER A 49 -32.10 -3.48 -2.94
CA SER A 49 -32.75 -2.17 -2.85
C SER A 49 -33.27 -1.63 -4.19
N ASN A 50 -32.86 -2.24 -5.31
CA ASN A 50 -33.09 -1.77 -6.68
C ASN A 50 -32.60 -0.34 -6.95
N GLN A 51 -31.73 0.20 -6.07
CA GLN A 51 -31.10 1.51 -6.23
C GLN A 51 -29.98 1.43 -7.26
N PRO A 52 -29.72 2.50 -8.03
CA PRO A 52 -28.58 2.53 -8.94
C PRO A 52 -27.25 2.36 -8.18
N VAL A 53 -26.31 1.66 -8.80
CA VAL A 53 -24.97 1.44 -8.24
C VAL A 53 -23.95 2.16 -9.11
N ALA A 54 -23.38 3.22 -8.59
CA ALA A 54 -22.32 3.98 -9.24
C ALA A 54 -20.97 3.26 -9.14
N ASP A 55 -20.02 3.69 -9.99
CA ASP A 55 -18.63 3.22 -9.98
C ASP A 55 -18.45 1.71 -10.17
N VAL A 56 -19.46 1.02 -10.73
CA VAL A 56 -19.31 -0.38 -11.15
C VAL A 56 -18.43 -0.42 -12.38
N ARG A 57 -17.34 -1.17 -12.32
CA ARG A 57 -16.55 -1.47 -13.50
C ARG A 57 -17.36 -2.43 -14.39
N VAL A 58 -17.66 -1.99 -15.60
CA VAL A 58 -18.34 -2.80 -16.61
C VAL A 58 -17.33 -3.07 -17.74
N GLY A 59 -17.09 -4.32 -18.07
CA GLY A 59 -16.12 -4.72 -19.09
C GLY A 59 -16.74 -5.50 -20.22
N ILE A 60 -16.21 -5.34 -21.44
CA ILE A 60 -16.46 -6.23 -22.58
C ILE A 60 -15.26 -7.17 -22.65
N GLN A 61 -15.45 -8.42 -22.28
CA GLN A 61 -14.36 -9.37 -22.06
C GLN A 61 -13.53 -9.62 -23.32
N GLU A 62 -14.18 -9.79 -24.48
CA GLU A 62 -13.54 -10.09 -25.77
C GLU A 62 -12.80 -8.88 -26.37
N LEU A 63 -13.10 -7.68 -25.93
CA LEU A 63 -12.47 -6.44 -26.42
C LEU A 63 -11.50 -5.83 -25.41
N ASP A 64 -11.40 -6.41 -24.23
CA ASP A 64 -10.65 -5.85 -23.08
C ASP A 64 -10.93 -4.34 -22.87
N ARG A 65 -12.20 -3.97 -23.07
CA ARG A 65 -12.70 -2.61 -22.88
C ARG A 65 -13.52 -2.57 -21.62
N PHE A 66 -13.35 -1.54 -20.83
CA PHE A 66 -14.18 -1.32 -19.65
C PHE A 66 -14.56 0.16 -19.50
N THR A 67 -15.62 0.37 -18.74
CA THR A 67 -16.15 1.68 -18.34
C THR A 67 -16.63 1.57 -16.89
N TYR A 68 -17.06 2.69 -16.31
CA TYR A 68 -17.68 2.71 -14.98
C TYR A 68 -19.10 3.23 -15.08
N THR A 69 -19.98 2.79 -14.17
CA THR A 69 -21.30 3.34 -14.07
C THR A 69 -21.29 4.74 -13.48
N ASP A 70 -22.16 5.61 -13.97
CA ASP A 70 -22.40 6.95 -13.39
C ASP A 70 -23.21 6.87 -12.08
N ALA A 71 -23.58 8.04 -11.48
CA ALA A 71 -24.31 8.13 -10.24
C ALA A 71 -25.73 7.49 -10.33
N GLU A 72 -26.29 7.42 -11.52
CA GLU A 72 -27.57 6.77 -11.82
C GLU A 72 -27.40 5.29 -12.22
N GLY A 73 -26.19 4.73 -12.03
CA GLY A 73 -25.87 3.36 -12.34
C GLY A 73 -25.77 3.05 -13.84
N ARG A 74 -25.74 4.05 -14.72
CA ARG A 74 -25.74 3.87 -16.18
C ARG A 74 -24.31 3.73 -16.69
N TYR A 75 -24.16 2.90 -17.73
CA TYR A 75 -22.91 2.77 -18.46
C TYR A 75 -23.15 2.71 -19.96
N ARG A 76 -22.11 3.03 -20.75
CA ARG A 76 -22.19 3.04 -22.20
C ARG A 76 -20.84 2.74 -22.86
N PHE A 77 -20.85 1.83 -23.83
CA PHE A 77 -19.76 1.60 -24.77
C PHE A 77 -20.21 2.01 -26.15
N THR A 78 -19.57 3.01 -26.74
CA THR A 78 -19.73 3.41 -28.13
C THR A 78 -18.68 2.70 -28.98
N ASP A 79 -18.88 2.70 -30.30
CA ASP A 79 -17.92 2.17 -31.26
C ASP A 79 -17.54 0.69 -31.01
N VAL A 80 -18.55 -0.13 -30.70
CA VAL A 80 -18.38 -1.56 -30.50
C VAL A 80 -18.55 -2.23 -31.88
N PRO A 81 -17.57 -2.99 -32.41
CA PRO A 81 -17.72 -3.72 -33.65
C PRO A 81 -18.90 -4.71 -33.59
N PRO A 82 -19.57 -5.02 -34.72
CA PRO A 82 -20.57 -6.07 -34.72
C PRO A 82 -19.97 -7.41 -34.29
N GLY A 83 -20.64 -8.12 -33.40
CA GLY A 83 -20.12 -9.35 -32.80
C GLY A 83 -20.92 -9.82 -31.59
N ARG A 84 -20.54 -10.98 -31.07
CA ARG A 84 -21.08 -11.53 -29.83
C ARG A 84 -20.08 -11.26 -28.70
N TYR A 85 -20.55 -10.62 -27.60
CA TYR A 85 -19.71 -10.14 -26.51
C TYR A 85 -20.26 -10.57 -25.17
N THR A 86 -19.37 -10.83 -24.21
CA THR A 86 -19.69 -11.05 -22.81
C THR A 86 -19.42 -9.75 -22.05
N VAL A 87 -20.49 -9.11 -21.60
CA VAL A 87 -20.40 -7.95 -20.71
C VAL A 87 -20.34 -8.46 -19.27
N VAL A 88 -19.36 -8.00 -18.51
CA VAL A 88 -19.10 -8.39 -17.13
C VAL A 88 -19.11 -7.16 -16.25
N THR A 89 -19.76 -7.23 -15.10
CA THR A 89 -19.71 -6.18 -14.09
C THR A 89 -18.83 -6.61 -12.93
N GLU A 90 -18.01 -5.68 -12.45
CA GLU A 90 -17.10 -5.88 -11.32
C GLU A 90 -17.21 -4.68 -10.38
N LEU A 91 -17.63 -4.94 -9.15
CA LEU A 91 -17.58 -3.98 -8.06
C LEU A 91 -17.21 -4.75 -6.80
N LEU A 92 -16.20 -4.29 -6.11
CA LEU A 92 -15.81 -4.98 -4.88
C LEU A 92 -16.93 -4.83 -3.82
N GLY A 93 -17.14 -5.91 -3.07
CA GLY A 93 -18.28 -5.99 -2.19
C GLY A 93 -19.56 -6.45 -2.89
N ARG A 94 -19.51 -6.69 -4.20
CA ARG A 94 -20.65 -7.17 -4.97
C ARG A 94 -20.31 -8.42 -5.79
N ALA A 95 -21.27 -9.31 -5.96
CA ALA A 95 -21.12 -10.45 -6.85
C ALA A 95 -21.03 -9.94 -8.31
N PRO A 96 -19.98 -10.30 -9.07
CA PRO A 96 -19.92 -9.96 -10.47
C PRO A 96 -21.07 -10.64 -11.22
N ALA A 97 -21.66 -9.90 -12.18
CA ALA A 97 -22.69 -10.42 -13.07
C ALA A 97 -22.18 -10.46 -14.51
N ARG A 98 -22.67 -11.43 -15.30
CA ARG A 98 -22.28 -11.62 -16.70
C ARG A 98 -23.50 -11.70 -17.59
N ARG A 99 -23.42 -11.10 -18.78
CA ARG A 99 -24.46 -11.19 -19.79
C ARG A 99 -23.85 -11.21 -21.18
N THR A 100 -24.23 -12.20 -21.97
CA THR A 100 -23.83 -12.25 -23.38
C THR A 100 -24.80 -11.45 -24.22
N VAL A 101 -24.27 -10.56 -25.05
CA VAL A 101 -25.04 -9.71 -25.98
C VAL A 101 -24.50 -9.85 -27.37
N THR A 102 -25.36 -9.61 -28.37
CA THR A 102 -24.97 -9.58 -29.81
C THR A 102 -25.14 -8.15 -30.30
N VAL A 103 -24.06 -7.53 -30.73
CA VAL A 103 -24.04 -6.18 -31.28
C VAL A 103 -24.15 -6.25 -32.80
N THR A 104 -25.09 -5.51 -33.36
CA THR A 104 -25.24 -5.28 -34.77
C THR A 104 -24.88 -3.85 -35.16
N ALA A 105 -24.48 -3.63 -36.39
CA ALA A 105 -24.08 -2.32 -36.87
C ALA A 105 -25.22 -1.29 -36.71
N GLY A 106 -24.91 -0.15 -36.15
CA GLY A 106 -25.84 0.96 -35.90
C GLY A 106 -26.87 0.74 -34.78
N ALA A 107 -26.88 -0.44 -34.13
CA ALA A 107 -27.85 -0.74 -33.08
C ALA A 107 -27.29 -0.48 -31.68
N GLU A 108 -28.19 -0.11 -30.77
CA GLU A 108 -27.92 -0.09 -29.33
C GLU A 108 -28.46 -1.37 -28.68
N VAL A 109 -27.62 -2.06 -27.95
CA VAL A 109 -27.98 -3.25 -27.16
C VAL A 109 -27.97 -2.91 -25.68
N VAL A 110 -29.09 -3.22 -25.01
CA VAL A 110 -29.23 -2.94 -23.54
C VAL A 110 -28.81 -4.19 -22.76
N ALA A 111 -27.91 -4.00 -21.80
CA ALA A 111 -27.46 -5.01 -20.87
C ALA A 111 -27.52 -4.51 -19.43
N ASP A 112 -28.67 -4.66 -18.78
CA ASP A 112 -28.85 -4.28 -17.39
C ASP A 112 -28.36 -5.37 -16.44
N PHE A 113 -27.83 -4.98 -15.27
CA PHE A 113 -27.31 -5.86 -14.23
C PHE A 113 -27.92 -5.53 -12.87
N ARG A 114 -28.06 -6.58 -12.05
CA ARG A 114 -28.42 -6.47 -10.65
C ARG A 114 -27.31 -7.10 -9.83
N LEU A 115 -26.65 -6.30 -8.98
CA LEU A 115 -25.51 -6.74 -8.19
C LEU A 115 -25.91 -6.96 -6.74
N ALA A 116 -25.67 -8.18 -6.24
CA ALA A 116 -25.73 -8.48 -4.83
C ALA A 116 -24.43 -8.06 -4.13
N ILE A 117 -24.52 -7.67 -2.86
CA ILE A 117 -23.35 -7.27 -2.05
C ILE A 117 -22.44 -8.49 -1.81
N ASN A 118 -21.11 -8.34 -2.01
CA ASN A 118 -20.14 -9.39 -1.77
C ASN A 118 -18.71 -8.86 -1.59
N ALA A 119 -18.21 -8.84 -0.36
CA ALA A 119 -16.89 -8.29 -0.03
C ALA A 119 -15.71 -9.27 -0.25
N LEU A 120 -15.96 -10.57 -0.29
CA LEU A 120 -14.93 -11.61 -0.40
C LEU A 120 -15.12 -12.50 -1.63
N SER A 121 -15.63 -11.93 -2.75
CA SER A 121 -15.93 -12.70 -3.95
C SER A 121 -14.76 -13.53 -4.45
N LEU A 122 -15.01 -14.83 -4.67
CA LEU A 122 -14.06 -15.74 -5.31
C LEU A 122 -13.79 -15.41 -6.79
N GLU A 123 -14.71 -14.69 -7.42
CA GLU A 123 -14.57 -14.25 -8.82
C GLU A 123 -13.85 -12.92 -8.97
N GLN A 124 -13.45 -12.30 -7.86
CA GLN A 124 -12.68 -11.06 -7.88
C GLN A 124 -11.32 -11.26 -8.53
N PHE A 125 -10.95 -10.32 -9.40
CA PHE A 125 -9.63 -10.30 -10.00
C PHE A 125 -8.62 -9.56 -9.13
N VAL A 126 -7.43 -10.14 -9.02
CA VAL A 126 -6.28 -9.60 -8.29
C VAL A 126 -5.09 -9.58 -9.24
N VAL A 127 -4.26 -8.56 -9.20
CA VAL A 127 -3.11 -8.39 -10.11
C VAL A 127 -1.78 -8.67 -9.40
N SER A 128 -1.68 -8.39 -8.11
CA SER A 128 -0.41 -8.44 -7.37
C SER A 128 0.21 -9.83 -7.23
N VAL A 129 -0.51 -10.90 -7.51
CA VAL A 129 0.00 -12.29 -7.35
C VAL A 129 0.77 -12.81 -8.56
N SER A 130 0.49 -12.28 -9.75
CA SER A 130 1.13 -12.72 -11.00
C SER A 130 1.50 -11.58 -11.96
N ARG A 131 1.24 -10.32 -11.57
CA ARG A 131 1.26 -9.11 -12.42
C ARG A 131 0.22 -9.12 -13.54
N GLU A 132 -0.68 -10.10 -13.52
CA GLU A 132 -1.78 -10.28 -14.45
C GLU A 132 -3.08 -10.45 -13.67
N ALA A 133 -4.21 -10.06 -14.27
CA ALA A 133 -5.50 -10.22 -13.61
C ALA A 133 -5.86 -11.71 -13.48
N GLN A 134 -5.96 -12.19 -12.24
CA GLN A 134 -6.34 -13.55 -11.87
C GLN A 134 -7.58 -13.57 -10.99
N ARG A 135 -8.41 -14.60 -11.14
CA ARG A 135 -9.52 -14.81 -10.19
C ARG A 135 -8.97 -15.23 -8.83
N ARG A 136 -9.51 -14.67 -7.79
CA ARG A 136 -9.12 -15.03 -6.40
C ARG A 136 -9.28 -16.53 -6.12
N SER A 137 -10.27 -17.20 -6.73
CA SER A 137 -10.47 -18.63 -6.60
C SER A 137 -9.31 -19.48 -7.16
N GLU A 138 -8.52 -18.96 -8.08
CA GLU A 138 -7.41 -19.65 -8.75
C GLU A 138 -6.06 -19.39 -8.07
N ILE A 139 -6.00 -18.43 -7.14
CA ILE A 139 -4.75 -17.95 -6.54
C ILE A 139 -4.34 -18.84 -5.37
N ALA A 140 -3.10 -19.34 -5.39
CA ALA A 140 -2.50 -20.07 -4.29
C ALA A 140 -1.75 -19.15 -3.32
N ALA A 141 -2.42 -18.12 -2.80
CA ALA A 141 -1.86 -17.19 -1.81
C ALA A 141 -2.99 -16.49 -1.05
N SER A 142 -2.69 -15.99 0.14
CA SER A 142 -3.60 -15.14 0.90
C SER A 142 -3.44 -13.68 0.46
N VAL A 143 -4.52 -13.08 -0.07
CA VAL A 143 -4.54 -11.71 -0.57
C VAL A 143 -5.72 -10.96 0.01
N GLY A 144 -5.44 -9.84 0.69
CA GLY A 144 -6.46 -8.87 1.08
C GLY A 144 -6.73 -7.86 0.00
N VAL A 145 -7.97 -7.41 -0.11
CA VAL A 145 -8.33 -6.33 -1.02
C VAL A 145 -9.23 -5.32 -0.32
N VAL A 146 -8.85 -4.05 -0.39
CA VAL A 146 -9.69 -2.91 0.00
C VAL A 146 -10.17 -2.22 -1.27
N SER A 147 -11.46 -2.15 -1.47
CA SER A 147 -12.03 -1.52 -2.68
C SER A 147 -12.09 -0.01 -2.60
N GLY A 148 -12.25 0.63 -3.76
CA GLY A 148 -12.58 2.05 -3.84
C GLY A 148 -13.88 2.41 -3.10
N GLU A 149 -14.85 1.50 -3.04
CA GLU A 149 -16.06 1.70 -2.23
C GLU A 149 -15.72 1.70 -0.74
N ALA A 150 -14.98 0.71 -0.25
CA ALA A 150 -14.53 0.66 1.15
C ALA A 150 -13.68 1.90 1.52
N LEU A 151 -12.85 2.40 0.60
CA LEU A 151 -12.11 3.65 0.77
C LEU A 151 -13.05 4.86 0.89
N ARG A 152 -14.08 4.95 0.04
CA ARG A 152 -15.07 6.03 0.11
C ARG A 152 -15.92 5.97 1.38
N GLU A 153 -16.32 4.78 1.81
CA GLU A 153 -17.10 4.58 3.04
C GLU A 153 -16.30 4.88 4.30
N THR A 154 -15.05 4.43 4.33
CA THR A 154 -14.15 4.67 5.47
C THR A 154 -13.70 6.12 5.54
N ARG A 155 -13.48 6.78 4.37
CA ARG A 155 -12.94 8.15 4.25
C ARG A 155 -11.70 8.35 5.12
N PRO A 156 -10.66 7.48 4.98
CA PRO A 156 -9.58 7.42 5.93
C PRO A 156 -8.84 8.76 6.03
N ALA A 157 -8.53 9.19 7.24
CA ALA A 157 -7.57 10.26 7.50
C ALA A 157 -6.14 9.72 7.46
N HIS A 158 -5.97 8.44 7.81
CA HIS A 158 -4.68 7.76 7.85
C HIS A 158 -4.79 6.34 7.23
N PRO A 159 -3.73 5.80 6.59
CA PRO A 159 -3.76 4.45 6.00
C PRO A 159 -4.16 3.33 6.96
N SER A 160 -3.88 3.46 8.26
CA SER A 160 -4.26 2.48 9.29
C SER A 160 -5.75 2.16 9.33
N GLU A 161 -6.61 3.15 9.06
CA GLU A 161 -8.07 3.00 9.11
C GLU A 161 -8.64 2.05 8.04
N VAL A 162 -7.89 1.78 6.97
CA VAL A 162 -8.33 0.89 5.89
C VAL A 162 -7.51 -0.38 5.79
N LEU A 163 -6.21 -0.33 6.06
CA LEU A 163 -5.35 -1.51 5.98
C LEU A 163 -5.61 -2.48 7.13
N GLY A 164 -6.00 -1.99 8.30
CA GLY A 164 -6.46 -2.82 9.43
C GLY A 164 -7.74 -3.62 9.15
N GLN A 165 -8.43 -3.37 8.02
CA GLN A 165 -9.57 -4.16 7.56
C GLN A 165 -9.15 -5.46 6.85
N VAL A 166 -7.84 -5.65 6.59
CA VAL A 166 -7.28 -6.86 6.01
C VAL A 166 -6.79 -7.79 7.12
N PRO A 167 -7.18 -9.08 7.14
CA PRO A 167 -6.75 -10.01 8.17
C PRO A 167 -5.21 -10.09 8.28
N GLY A 168 -4.68 -9.97 9.51
CA GLY A 168 -3.24 -10.07 9.78
C GLY A 168 -2.42 -8.84 9.40
N VAL A 169 -3.08 -7.71 9.14
CA VAL A 169 -2.42 -6.43 8.84
C VAL A 169 -2.66 -5.44 9.97
N TRP A 170 -1.59 -4.93 10.54
CA TRP A 170 -1.61 -3.82 11.47
C TRP A 170 -0.75 -2.68 10.95
N VAL A 171 -1.30 -1.49 10.92
CA VAL A 171 -0.58 -0.26 10.59
C VAL A 171 -0.82 0.72 11.72
N ASN A 172 0.24 1.17 12.38
CA ASN A 172 0.14 2.19 13.41
C ASN A 172 0.30 3.60 12.84
N GLN A 173 -0.02 4.60 13.63
CA GLN A 173 0.22 6.00 13.32
C GLN A 173 1.42 6.49 14.14
N THR A 174 2.49 6.98 13.48
CA THR A 174 3.69 7.45 14.17
C THR A 174 3.70 8.97 14.34
N GLY A 175 3.46 9.75 13.34
CA GLY A 175 3.36 11.21 13.40
C GLY A 175 2.89 11.71 12.05
N GLY A 176 1.93 12.62 12.02
CA GLY A 176 1.31 13.07 10.77
C GLY A 176 0.74 11.88 9.97
N GLU A 177 1.25 11.66 8.76
CA GLU A 177 0.97 10.49 7.93
C GLU A 177 2.00 9.36 8.08
N GLY A 178 2.96 9.49 9.01
CA GLY A 178 3.95 8.45 9.28
C GLY A 178 3.31 7.18 9.82
N HIS A 179 3.80 6.03 9.38
CA HIS A 179 3.27 4.73 9.77
C HIS A 179 4.35 3.64 9.74
N MET A 180 4.11 2.58 10.47
CA MET A 180 4.81 1.31 10.31
C MET A 180 3.76 0.23 10.06
N ALA A 181 4.07 -0.69 9.16
CA ALA A 181 3.21 -1.82 8.88
C ALA A 181 3.74 -3.08 9.57
N ALA A 182 2.81 -3.98 9.93
CA ALA A 182 3.07 -5.34 10.37
C ALA A 182 2.16 -6.27 9.56
N ILE A 183 2.76 -7.14 8.75
CA ILE A 183 2.07 -8.18 8.00
C ILE A 183 2.84 -9.47 8.26
N ARG A 184 2.28 -10.39 9.07
CA ARG A 184 2.91 -11.65 9.45
C ARG A 184 4.30 -11.51 10.13
N GLN A 185 4.68 -10.30 10.52
CA GLN A 185 5.91 -9.96 11.22
C GLN A 185 5.62 -8.82 12.22
N PRO A 186 6.46 -8.59 13.24
CA PRO A 186 6.35 -7.41 14.09
C PRO A 186 6.47 -6.11 13.30
N GLN A 187 6.06 -5.01 13.90
CA GLN A 187 6.34 -3.68 13.34
C GLN A 187 7.85 -3.46 13.23
N THR A 188 8.28 -2.89 12.12
CA THR A 188 9.69 -2.63 11.85
C THR A 188 9.86 -1.41 10.96
N THR A 189 10.99 -0.74 11.11
CA THR A 189 11.46 0.31 10.19
C THR A 189 12.35 -0.25 9.08
N ASN A 190 12.67 -1.54 9.10
CA ASN A 190 13.37 -2.19 8.00
C ASN A 190 12.47 -2.26 6.76
N PRO A 191 13.02 -2.18 5.54
CA PRO A 191 12.26 -2.28 4.29
C PRO A 191 11.87 -3.73 4.00
N VAL A 192 10.86 -4.25 4.71
CA VAL A 192 10.36 -5.63 4.56
C VAL A 192 9.05 -5.70 3.76
N TYR A 193 8.41 -4.57 3.52
CA TYR A 193 7.19 -4.43 2.71
C TYR A 193 7.45 -3.57 1.50
N LEU A 194 7.01 -4.04 0.34
CA LEU A 194 7.11 -3.28 -0.90
C LEU A 194 5.80 -2.54 -1.18
N TYR A 195 5.90 -1.22 -1.32
CA TYR A 195 4.77 -0.36 -1.65
C TYR A 195 4.78 -0.06 -3.15
N LEU A 196 3.66 -0.34 -3.81
CA LEU A 196 3.50 -0.15 -5.25
C LEU A 196 2.36 0.82 -5.56
N GLU A 197 2.50 1.58 -6.62
CA GLU A 197 1.42 2.28 -7.30
C GLU A 197 1.33 1.78 -8.74
N ASP A 198 0.17 1.20 -9.11
CA ASP A 198 -0.03 0.50 -10.38
C ASP A 198 1.06 -0.55 -10.72
N GLY A 199 1.55 -1.26 -9.71
CA GLY A 199 2.58 -2.28 -9.85
C GLY A 199 4.02 -1.75 -9.89
N ILE A 200 4.22 -0.45 -9.80
CA ILE A 200 5.55 0.21 -9.82
C ILE A 200 5.97 0.53 -8.39
N PRO A 201 7.18 0.12 -7.94
CA PRO A 201 7.69 0.48 -6.62
C PRO A 201 7.73 2.00 -6.42
N THR A 202 7.24 2.46 -5.27
CA THR A 202 7.20 3.90 -4.94
C THR A 202 8.59 4.48 -4.76
N ARG A 203 9.53 3.66 -4.30
CA ARG A 203 10.94 4.01 -4.08
C ARG A 203 11.87 2.92 -4.58
N SER A 204 13.14 3.25 -4.76
CA SER A 204 14.18 2.30 -5.14
C SER A 204 14.50 1.35 -3.99
N THR A 205 14.87 0.11 -4.34
CA THR A 205 15.39 -0.88 -3.41
C THR A 205 16.58 -0.32 -2.62
N GLY A 206 16.61 -0.59 -1.32
CA GLY A 206 17.68 -0.21 -0.44
C GLY A 206 17.70 1.25 0.01
N PHE A 207 16.85 2.11 -0.53
CA PHE A 207 16.64 3.45 0.00
C PHE A 207 15.55 3.43 1.08
N PHE A 208 15.47 4.52 1.85
CA PHE A 208 14.50 4.66 2.92
C PHE A 208 13.05 4.52 2.41
N ASN A 209 12.32 3.49 2.84
CA ASN A 209 11.02 3.16 2.25
C ASN A 209 9.92 2.66 3.22
N HIS A 210 10.19 2.55 4.53
CA HIS A 210 9.31 1.86 5.48
C HIS A 210 7.91 2.49 5.67
N ASN A 211 7.66 3.70 5.21
CA ASN A 211 6.37 4.38 5.31
C ASN A 211 5.99 5.11 4.02
N ALA A 212 6.32 4.53 2.88
CA ALA A 212 6.12 5.18 1.57
C ALA A 212 4.65 5.29 1.11
N LEU A 213 3.66 4.75 1.85
CA LEU A 213 2.25 4.94 1.52
C LEU A 213 1.80 6.40 1.57
N TYR A 214 2.45 7.24 2.35
CA TYR A 214 2.13 8.66 2.38
C TYR A 214 2.42 9.38 1.04
N GLU A 215 3.25 8.81 0.17
CA GLU A 215 3.49 9.35 -1.16
C GLU A 215 2.36 9.05 -2.16
N ILE A 216 1.43 8.15 -1.82
CA ILE A 216 0.33 7.73 -2.69
C ILE A 216 -0.95 8.46 -2.30
N ASN A 217 -1.74 8.89 -3.28
CA ASN A 217 -3.06 9.49 -3.06
C ASN A 217 -4.10 8.40 -2.73
N LEU A 218 -3.95 7.77 -1.58
CA LEU A 218 -4.72 6.60 -1.15
C LEU A 218 -6.24 6.85 -1.05
N PRO A 219 -6.75 7.99 -0.54
CA PRO A 219 -8.19 8.23 -0.46
C PRO A 219 -8.93 8.24 -1.80
N GLN A 220 -8.20 8.45 -2.91
CA GLN A 220 -8.73 8.49 -4.28
C GLN A 220 -8.24 7.31 -5.14
N ALA A 221 -7.76 6.24 -4.52
CA ALA A 221 -7.39 5.00 -5.22
C ALA A 221 -8.63 4.24 -5.75
N ASP A 222 -8.41 3.40 -6.76
CA ASP A 222 -9.39 2.44 -7.25
C ASP A 222 -9.54 1.28 -6.26
N ARG A 223 -8.41 0.74 -5.80
CA ARG A 223 -8.34 -0.34 -4.82
C ARG A 223 -6.94 -0.46 -4.23
N ILE A 224 -6.83 -1.20 -3.14
CA ILE A 224 -5.57 -1.60 -2.53
C ILE A 224 -5.56 -3.13 -2.46
N GLU A 225 -4.49 -3.74 -2.97
CA GLU A 225 -4.23 -5.18 -2.84
C GLU A 225 -3.09 -5.38 -1.85
N VAL A 226 -3.28 -6.29 -0.89
CA VAL A 226 -2.26 -6.65 0.11
C VAL A 226 -1.92 -8.12 -0.06
N LEU A 227 -0.81 -8.41 -0.73
CA LEU A 227 -0.24 -9.75 -0.82
C LEU A 227 0.58 -10.01 0.43
N LYS A 228 0.28 -11.08 1.16
CA LYS A 228 0.88 -11.42 2.44
C LYS A 228 1.96 -12.49 2.29
N GLY A 229 3.07 -12.33 3.03
CA GLY A 229 4.24 -13.18 2.91
C GLY A 229 5.15 -12.83 1.73
N PRO A 230 6.22 -13.60 1.49
CA PRO A 230 7.24 -13.27 0.51
C PRO A 230 6.70 -13.21 -0.92
N ALA A 231 6.89 -12.09 -1.59
CA ALA A 231 6.52 -11.87 -2.98
C ALA A 231 7.75 -11.64 -3.89
N THR A 232 8.92 -11.99 -3.41
CA THR A 232 10.21 -11.73 -4.05
C THR A 232 10.32 -12.37 -5.43
N ALA A 233 9.72 -13.54 -5.63
CA ALA A 233 9.69 -14.22 -6.94
C ALA A 233 9.01 -13.41 -8.07
N LEU A 234 8.35 -12.30 -7.74
CA LEU A 234 7.75 -11.38 -8.71
C LEU A 234 8.31 -9.96 -8.61
N TYR A 235 8.57 -9.49 -7.40
CA TYR A 235 8.83 -8.08 -7.13
C TYR A 235 10.27 -7.80 -6.65
N GLY A 236 11.07 -8.84 -6.38
CA GLY A 236 12.46 -8.72 -5.93
C GLY A 236 12.60 -8.38 -4.45
N SER A 237 13.73 -7.82 -4.09
CA SER A 237 14.07 -7.40 -2.73
C SER A 237 13.00 -6.48 -2.11
N ASP A 238 12.98 -6.43 -0.76
CA ASP A 238 12.06 -5.64 0.06
C ASP A 238 10.60 -6.15 0.10
N ALA A 239 10.26 -7.20 -0.67
CA ALA A 239 8.96 -7.87 -0.66
C ALA A 239 8.94 -9.14 0.20
N ILE A 240 9.69 -9.18 1.31
CA ILE A 240 9.81 -10.39 2.15
C ILE A 240 8.65 -10.55 3.15
N GLY A 241 8.02 -9.46 3.60
CA GLY A 241 6.85 -9.49 4.47
C GLY A 241 5.53 -9.38 3.72
N GLY A 242 5.57 -8.77 2.54
CA GLY A 242 4.39 -8.57 1.69
C GLY A 242 4.52 -7.44 0.70
N VAL A 243 3.47 -7.27 -0.08
CA VAL A 243 3.33 -6.19 -1.06
C VAL A 243 2.00 -5.48 -0.83
N ILE A 244 2.03 -4.16 -0.79
CA ILE A 244 0.84 -3.30 -0.78
C ILE A 244 0.81 -2.55 -2.11
N ASN A 245 -0.12 -2.93 -2.99
CA ASN A 245 -0.27 -2.34 -4.31
C ASN A 245 -1.53 -1.48 -4.37
N VAL A 246 -1.38 -0.20 -4.66
CA VAL A 246 -2.46 0.78 -4.79
C VAL A 246 -2.68 1.05 -6.27
N SER A 247 -3.90 0.81 -6.75
CA SER A 247 -4.26 1.05 -8.15
C SER A 247 -4.91 2.42 -8.32
N THR A 248 -4.50 3.17 -9.35
CA THR A 248 -5.12 4.45 -9.71
C THR A 248 -6.46 4.24 -10.40
N ARG A 249 -7.42 5.14 -10.14
CA ARG A 249 -8.75 5.09 -10.76
C ARG A 249 -8.67 5.33 -12.27
N PRO A 250 -9.32 4.51 -13.11
CA PRO A 250 -9.36 4.74 -14.55
C PRO A 250 -10.26 5.93 -14.91
N PRO A 251 -10.08 6.49 -16.12
CA PRO A 251 -10.97 7.50 -16.67
C PRO A 251 -12.40 6.98 -16.85
N SER A 252 -13.40 7.84 -16.62
CA SER A 252 -14.81 7.55 -16.86
C SER A 252 -15.18 7.68 -18.34
N ALA A 253 -16.20 6.93 -18.76
CA ALA A 253 -16.70 7.00 -20.12
C ALA A 253 -17.42 8.32 -20.43
N THR A 254 -18.09 8.88 -19.43
CA THR A 254 -18.84 10.14 -19.49
C THR A 254 -18.25 11.17 -18.56
N PRO A 255 -18.50 12.49 -18.78
CA PRO A 255 -18.03 13.53 -17.87
C PRO A 255 -18.46 13.28 -16.44
N GLN A 256 -17.52 13.24 -15.53
CA GLN A 256 -17.74 13.11 -14.09
C GLN A 256 -16.86 14.11 -13.36
N ALA A 257 -17.41 14.75 -12.35
CA ALA A 257 -16.66 15.60 -11.44
C ALA A 257 -17.19 15.39 -10.01
N SER A 258 -16.28 15.39 -9.05
CA SER A 258 -16.67 15.36 -7.64
C SER A 258 -15.79 16.28 -6.82
N LEU A 259 -16.38 16.83 -5.77
CA LEU A 259 -15.68 17.65 -4.80
C LEU A 259 -16.13 17.24 -3.40
N THR A 260 -15.19 16.86 -2.56
CA THR A 260 -15.43 16.55 -1.15
C THR A 260 -14.72 17.58 -0.30
N LEU A 261 -15.47 18.19 0.62
CA LEU A 261 -14.93 19.05 1.67
C LEU A 261 -15.18 18.39 3.02
N GLU A 262 -14.15 18.27 3.83
CA GLU A 262 -14.20 17.65 5.14
C GLU A 262 -13.51 18.54 6.17
N GLY A 263 -14.11 18.70 7.34
CA GLY A 263 -13.52 19.33 8.50
C GLY A 263 -13.64 18.43 9.72
N GLY A 264 -12.79 18.64 10.73
CA GLY A 264 -12.80 17.80 11.91
C GLY A 264 -12.02 18.36 13.09
N SER A 265 -11.87 17.54 14.12
CA SER A 265 -11.11 17.86 15.32
C SER A 265 -9.67 18.27 14.99
N TYR A 266 -9.05 19.07 15.84
CA TYR A 266 -7.66 19.52 15.75
C TYR A 266 -7.31 20.22 14.42
N GLY A 267 -8.21 21.09 13.95
CA GLY A 267 -7.98 21.84 12.71
C GLY A 267 -7.93 20.98 11.44
N TRP A 268 -8.37 19.70 11.51
CA TRP A 268 -8.44 18.86 10.33
C TRP A 268 -9.29 19.49 9.24
N ALA A 269 -8.72 19.62 8.06
CA ALA A 269 -9.40 20.05 6.87
C ALA A 269 -8.89 19.28 5.65
N ARG A 270 -9.81 18.78 4.80
CA ARG A 270 -9.46 18.07 3.59
C ARG A 270 -10.35 18.47 2.42
N LEU A 271 -9.72 18.66 1.26
CA LEU A 271 -10.39 18.82 -0.02
C LEU A 271 -9.95 17.67 -0.93
N LEU A 272 -10.92 16.88 -1.42
CA LEU A 272 -10.70 15.93 -2.49
C LEU A 272 -11.45 16.40 -3.74
N GLY A 273 -10.70 16.66 -4.82
CA GLY A 273 -11.24 17.00 -6.12
C GLY A 273 -11.03 15.87 -7.12
N SER A 274 -11.99 15.60 -7.97
CA SER A 274 -11.84 14.64 -9.07
C SER A 274 -12.57 15.15 -10.30
N ALA A 275 -11.94 15.01 -11.47
CA ALA A 275 -12.55 15.25 -12.76
C ALA A 275 -12.12 14.17 -13.74
N SER A 276 -13.06 13.63 -14.53
CA SER A 276 -12.79 12.55 -15.45
C SER A 276 -13.73 12.57 -16.64
N ASN A 277 -13.21 12.20 -17.81
CA ASN A 277 -14.00 12.02 -19.03
C ASN A 277 -13.23 11.22 -20.07
N THR A 278 -13.95 10.74 -21.10
CA THR A 278 -13.38 10.15 -22.32
C THR A 278 -13.80 10.98 -23.53
N PHE A 279 -12.82 11.56 -24.21
CA PHE A 279 -12.98 12.38 -25.43
C PHE A 279 -12.54 11.55 -26.66
N GLY A 280 -13.46 11.03 -27.43
CA GLY A 280 -13.16 10.13 -28.53
C GLY A 280 -12.44 8.87 -28.03
N ARG A 281 -11.15 8.75 -28.31
CA ARG A 281 -10.32 7.61 -27.87
C ARG A 281 -9.43 7.92 -26.64
N ASN A 282 -9.54 9.10 -26.06
CA ASN A 282 -8.68 9.55 -24.97
C ASN A 282 -9.48 9.64 -23.67
N GLY A 283 -9.22 8.75 -22.73
CA GLY A 283 -9.73 8.85 -21.38
C GLY A 283 -8.76 9.65 -20.52
N VAL A 284 -9.25 10.62 -19.77
CA VAL A 284 -8.45 11.44 -18.84
C VAL A 284 -9.13 11.49 -17.48
N ARG A 285 -8.32 11.32 -16.42
CA ARG A 285 -8.73 11.55 -15.03
C ARG A 285 -7.70 12.39 -14.30
N VAL A 286 -8.19 13.29 -13.48
CA VAL A 286 -7.37 14.10 -12.56
C VAL A 286 -7.97 13.98 -11.17
N ASP A 287 -7.15 13.64 -10.20
CA ASP A 287 -7.50 13.54 -8.78
C ASP A 287 -6.59 14.46 -7.96
N LEU A 288 -7.15 15.22 -7.03
CA LEU A 288 -6.46 16.16 -6.16
C LEU A 288 -6.81 15.90 -4.70
N ASN A 289 -5.81 15.87 -3.82
CA ASN A 289 -5.96 15.74 -2.38
C ASN A 289 -5.14 16.82 -1.67
N LEU A 290 -5.84 17.72 -0.98
CA LEU A 290 -5.26 18.72 -0.10
C LEU A 290 -5.76 18.45 1.31
N SER A 291 -4.84 18.16 2.24
CA SER A 291 -5.18 17.84 3.62
C SER A 291 -4.27 18.61 4.57
N ARG A 292 -4.82 19.03 5.71
CA ARG A 292 -4.04 19.66 6.80
C ARG A 292 -4.63 19.31 8.15
N THR A 293 -3.81 19.41 9.19
CA THR A 293 -4.22 19.38 10.59
C THR A 293 -3.27 20.21 11.45
N ASP A 294 -3.77 20.79 12.52
CA ASP A 294 -2.93 21.45 13.53
C ASP A 294 -2.27 20.43 14.47
N GLY A 295 -2.69 19.15 14.41
CA GLY A 295 -2.21 18.07 15.26
C GLY A 295 -2.92 18.03 16.63
N TRP A 296 -3.06 16.84 17.20
CA TRP A 296 -3.70 16.67 18.50
C TRP A 296 -2.72 16.75 19.68
N ARG A 297 -1.43 16.59 19.39
CA ARG A 297 -0.32 16.82 20.31
C ARG A 297 0.41 18.09 19.92
N GLU A 298 1.15 18.65 20.87
CA GLU A 298 1.99 19.82 20.64
C GLU A 298 3.03 19.53 19.54
N GLY A 299 3.16 20.42 18.55
CA GLY A 299 4.12 20.28 17.47
C GLY A 299 3.93 19.03 16.60
N THR A 300 2.67 18.65 16.29
CA THR A 300 2.36 17.48 15.43
C THR A 300 1.48 17.83 14.22
N ALA A 301 1.46 19.10 13.83
CA ALA A 301 0.77 19.55 12.62
C ALA A 301 1.36 18.95 11.36
N TYR A 302 0.54 18.82 10.31
CA TYR A 302 1.04 18.52 8.97
C TYR A 302 0.15 19.09 7.87
N ASP A 303 0.78 19.30 6.70
CA ASP A 303 0.16 19.66 5.44
C ASP A 303 0.50 18.62 4.37
N ARG A 304 -0.48 18.21 3.58
CA ARG A 304 -0.32 17.33 2.44
C ARG A 304 -0.92 17.93 1.19
N GLN A 305 -0.22 17.76 0.07
CA GLN A 305 -0.67 18.10 -1.27
C GLN A 305 -0.35 16.93 -2.19
N SER A 306 -1.35 16.35 -2.86
CA SER A 306 -1.14 15.26 -3.81
C SER A 306 -2.02 15.44 -5.03
N ALA A 307 -1.49 15.07 -6.18
CA ALA A 307 -2.21 15.06 -7.45
C ALA A 307 -1.89 13.79 -8.22
N THR A 308 -2.90 13.24 -8.90
CA THR A 308 -2.78 12.10 -9.81
C THR A 308 -3.44 12.47 -11.13
N VAL A 309 -2.72 12.28 -12.24
CA VAL A 309 -3.26 12.40 -13.60
C VAL A 309 -3.08 11.08 -14.31
N ARG A 310 -4.15 10.56 -14.87
CA ARG A 310 -4.14 9.34 -15.68
C ARG A 310 -4.75 9.60 -17.04
N TRP A 311 -4.05 9.15 -18.09
CA TRP A 311 -4.48 9.18 -19.47
C TRP A 311 -4.42 7.78 -20.07
N ASP A 312 -5.57 7.30 -20.52
CA ASP A 312 -5.74 6.00 -21.17
C ASP A 312 -6.10 6.20 -22.63
N ARG A 313 -5.44 5.47 -23.55
CA ARG A 313 -5.69 5.56 -24.98
C ARG A 313 -5.51 4.20 -25.67
N PRO A 314 -6.48 3.73 -26.46
CA PRO A 314 -6.26 2.65 -27.40
C PRO A 314 -5.26 3.05 -28.51
N VAL A 315 -4.32 2.15 -28.83
CA VAL A 315 -3.29 2.34 -29.86
C VAL A 315 -3.46 1.26 -30.93
N GLY A 316 -3.88 1.64 -32.13
CA GLY A 316 -4.30 0.68 -33.15
C GLY A 316 -5.54 -0.11 -32.70
N GLU A 317 -5.65 -1.37 -33.17
CA GLU A 317 -6.78 -2.27 -32.85
C GLU A 317 -6.52 -3.13 -31.62
N LYS A 318 -5.26 -3.42 -31.31
CA LYS A 318 -4.83 -4.41 -30.29
C LYS A 318 -3.92 -3.81 -29.20
N GLY A 319 -3.68 -2.51 -29.24
CA GLY A 319 -2.81 -1.83 -28.30
C GLY A 319 -3.59 -0.90 -27.37
N LYS A 320 -3.04 -0.70 -26.17
CA LYS A 320 -3.50 0.25 -25.17
C LYS A 320 -2.30 0.94 -24.55
N LEU A 321 -2.37 2.25 -24.39
CA LEU A 321 -1.40 3.05 -23.68
C LEU A 321 -2.07 3.68 -22.45
N ARG A 322 -1.46 3.52 -21.31
CA ARG A 322 -1.84 4.18 -20.05
C ARG A 322 -0.65 5.01 -19.57
N VAL A 323 -0.85 6.29 -19.39
CA VAL A 323 0.15 7.19 -18.80
C VAL A 323 -0.38 7.67 -17.46
N VAL A 324 0.44 7.54 -16.42
CA VAL A 324 0.10 8.00 -15.07
C VAL A 324 1.21 8.91 -14.57
N ALA A 325 0.82 10.09 -14.09
CA ALA A 325 1.70 11.03 -13.40
C ALA A 325 1.15 11.28 -12.00
N THR A 326 1.97 11.12 -10.98
CA THR A 326 1.60 11.38 -9.59
C THR A 326 2.63 12.29 -8.93
N ALA A 327 2.16 13.25 -8.15
CA ALA A 327 3.00 14.14 -7.37
C ALA A 327 2.46 14.23 -5.94
N SER A 328 3.36 14.21 -4.95
CA SER A 328 3.00 14.35 -3.54
C SER A 328 4.03 15.19 -2.82
N ARG A 329 3.55 16.07 -1.93
CA ARG A 329 4.36 16.80 -0.97
C ARG A 329 3.72 16.70 0.39
N ILE A 330 4.54 16.42 1.39
CA ILE A 330 4.16 16.40 2.80
C ILE A 330 5.15 17.24 3.56
N ASP A 331 4.63 18.07 4.42
CA ASP A 331 5.37 18.85 5.40
C ASP A 331 4.75 18.58 6.76
N GLN A 332 5.48 17.92 7.65
CA GLN A 332 4.97 17.53 8.97
C GLN A 332 5.94 17.89 10.09
N GLN A 333 5.40 18.37 11.17
CA GLN A 333 6.08 18.47 12.45
C GLN A 333 6.17 17.07 13.06
N THR A 334 7.25 16.76 13.74
CA THR A 334 7.51 15.46 14.36
C THR A 334 7.59 14.30 13.38
N ALA A 335 8.81 13.85 13.08
CA ALA A 335 9.08 12.80 12.09
C ALA A 335 8.61 11.40 12.52
N GLY A 336 8.43 11.16 13.82
CA GLY A 336 8.04 9.85 14.37
C GLY A 336 7.04 9.96 15.53
N SER A 337 6.95 8.91 16.33
CA SER A 337 5.91 8.79 17.38
C SER A 337 6.07 9.70 18.58
N SER A 338 7.28 10.22 18.86
CA SER A 338 7.61 10.96 20.08
C SER A 338 7.02 10.31 21.34
N ALA A 339 7.47 9.07 21.64
CA ALA A 339 7.03 8.33 22.81
C ALA A 339 7.37 9.11 24.09
N ILE A 340 6.51 8.99 25.10
CA ILE A 340 6.59 9.69 26.37
C ILE A 340 6.59 8.70 27.53
N SER A 341 6.98 9.13 28.72
CA SER A 341 6.97 8.32 29.93
C SER A 341 5.56 7.83 30.29
N ARG A 342 5.45 6.80 31.14
CA ARG A 342 4.16 6.34 31.66
C ARG A 342 3.40 7.45 32.36
N ASP A 343 4.07 8.27 33.18
CA ASP A 343 3.43 9.35 33.93
C ASP A 343 2.81 10.40 32.99
N ASP A 344 3.56 10.87 32.00
CA ASP A 344 3.02 11.80 31.00
C ASP A 344 1.95 11.16 30.12
N TYR A 345 2.09 9.88 29.79
CA TYR A 345 1.05 9.17 29.06
C TYR A 345 -0.29 9.11 29.81
N GLU A 346 -0.24 8.98 31.14
CA GLU A 346 -1.42 8.95 31.99
C GLU A 346 -1.97 10.35 32.30
N ASN A 347 -1.12 11.36 32.49
CA ASN A 347 -1.49 12.65 33.03
C ASN A 347 -1.40 13.81 32.02
N ASN A 348 -0.52 13.73 31.00
CA ASN A 348 -0.26 14.79 30.04
C ASN A 348 0.02 14.25 28.60
N PRO A 349 -0.91 13.48 28.01
CA PRO A 349 -0.67 12.75 26.76
C PRO A 349 -0.45 13.63 25.53
N THR A 350 -0.73 14.92 25.61
CA THR A 350 -0.53 15.87 24.50
C THR A 350 0.91 16.41 24.42
N ILE A 351 1.71 16.23 25.47
CA ILE A 351 3.09 16.69 25.48
C ILE A 351 3.92 16.01 24.39
N ASN A 352 4.79 16.78 23.76
CA ASN A 352 5.74 16.28 22.76
C ASN A 352 7.17 16.50 23.26
N TYR A 353 7.92 15.41 23.45
CA TYR A 353 9.32 15.49 23.89
C TYR A 353 10.27 15.96 22.78
N THR A 354 9.83 15.92 21.54
CA THR A 354 10.68 16.16 20.35
C THR A 354 10.10 17.21 19.39
N PRO A 355 9.71 18.42 19.88
CA PRO A 355 9.10 19.45 19.02
C PRO A 355 10.05 19.99 17.93
N ILE A 356 11.36 19.78 18.03
CA ILE A 356 12.34 20.13 16.99
C ILE A 356 12.36 19.12 15.82
N SER A 357 11.75 17.97 15.99
CA SER A 357 11.67 16.95 14.95
C SER A 357 10.70 17.38 13.85
N TYR A 358 11.05 17.08 12.60
CA TYR A 358 10.18 17.33 11.44
C TYR A 358 10.50 16.35 10.32
N ARG A 359 9.61 16.29 9.32
CA ARG A 359 9.81 15.56 8.06
C ARG A 359 9.19 16.31 6.90
N GLU A 360 9.98 16.60 5.89
CA GLU A 360 9.53 17.08 4.59
C GLU A 360 9.75 15.99 3.54
N VAL A 361 8.72 15.67 2.75
CA VAL A 361 8.77 14.65 1.71
C VAL A 361 8.28 15.22 0.39
N GLY A 362 9.00 14.93 -0.67
CA GLY A 362 8.59 15.19 -2.04
C GLY A 362 8.68 13.93 -2.88
N ALA A 363 7.65 13.64 -3.69
CA ALA A 363 7.64 12.53 -4.63
C ALA A 363 7.01 12.93 -5.95
N LEU A 364 7.62 12.51 -7.05
CA LEU A 364 7.09 12.63 -8.41
C LEU A 364 7.30 11.28 -9.12
N ARG A 365 6.25 10.71 -9.67
CA ARG A 365 6.31 9.50 -10.49
C ARG A 365 5.63 9.72 -11.82
N LEU A 366 6.23 9.16 -12.86
CA LEU A 366 5.68 9.13 -14.22
C LEU A 366 5.86 7.73 -14.77
N SER A 367 4.80 7.16 -15.33
CA SER A 367 4.85 5.86 -16.00
C SER A 367 4.04 5.87 -17.30
N ALA A 368 4.45 5.02 -18.24
CA ALA A 368 3.76 4.83 -19.51
C ALA A 368 3.66 3.33 -19.81
N ALA A 369 2.56 2.70 -19.43
CA ALA A 369 2.31 1.29 -19.68
C ALA A 369 1.69 1.09 -21.08
N TYR A 370 2.43 0.43 -21.97
CA TYR A 370 1.93 -0.01 -23.24
C TYR A 370 1.64 -1.51 -23.21
N GLU A 371 0.40 -1.87 -23.51
CA GLU A 371 -0.08 -3.24 -23.60
C GLU A 371 -0.49 -3.55 -25.04
N ARG A 372 -0.11 -4.72 -25.55
CA ARG A 372 -0.54 -5.22 -26.86
C ARG A 372 -1.03 -6.65 -26.74
N THR A 373 -2.31 -6.85 -27.06
CA THR A 373 -2.97 -8.14 -27.03
C THR A 373 -2.91 -8.79 -28.42
N GLY A 374 -2.35 -10.02 -28.49
CA GLY A 374 -2.46 -10.92 -29.64
C GLY A 374 -3.53 -11.99 -29.39
N GLU A 375 -3.60 -13.01 -30.26
CA GLU A 375 -4.57 -14.10 -30.08
C GLU A 375 -4.33 -14.92 -28.82
N ARG A 376 -3.05 -15.18 -28.49
CA ARG A 376 -2.59 -15.96 -27.32
C ARG A 376 -1.43 -15.30 -26.60
N THR A 377 -1.17 -14.05 -26.88
CA THR A 377 -0.04 -13.33 -26.31
C THR A 377 -0.48 -11.95 -25.81
N LEU A 378 0.08 -11.53 -24.70
CA LEU A 378 0.03 -10.16 -24.22
C LEU A 378 1.47 -9.69 -24.01
N VAL A 379 1.80 -8.54 -24.56
CA VAL A 379 3.10 -7.88 -24.34
C VAL A 379 2.84 -6.60 -23.57
N THR A 380 3.52 -6.44 -22.46
CA THR A 380 3.45 -5.23 -21.62
C THR A 380 4.84 -4.65 -21.47
N VAL A 381 4.96 -3.34 -21.69
CA VAL A 381 6.20 -2.57 -21.53
C VAL A 381 5.86 -1.28 -20.78
N THR A 382 6.47 -1.10 -19.62
CA THR A 382 6.20 0.04 -18.74
C THR A 382 7.50 0.71 -18.32
N PRO A 383 8.03 1.65 -19.11
CA PRO A 383 9.04 2.58 -18.63
C PRO A 383 8.45 3.47 -17.53
N TYR A 384 9.29 3.78 -16.54
CA TYR A 384 8.92 4.70 -15.47
C TYR A 384 10.08 5.59 -15.04
N PHE A 385 9.69 6.71 -14.44
CA PHE A 385 10.55 7.67 -13.79
C PHE A 385 10.05 7.93 -12.39
N ARG A 386 10.98 8.06 -11.41
CA ARG A 386 10.68 8.47 -10.03
C ARG A 386 11.70 9.50 -9.58
N TRP A 387 11.22 10.45 -8.79
CA TRP A 387 12.04 11.37 -8.03
C TRP A 387 11.48 11.47 -6.62
N ASN A 388 12.30 11.18 -5.63
CA ASN A 388 11.95 11.19 -4.22
C ASN A 388 12.94 12.03 -3.45
N THR A 389 12.44 12.88 -2.55
CA THR A 389 13.24 13.63 -1.59
C THR A 389 12.67 13.47 -0.21
N MET A 390 13.55 13.48 0.79
CA MET A 390 13.15 13.54 2.18
C MET A 390 14.20 14.32 2.97
N GLU A 391 13.75 15.24 3.80
CA GLU A 391 14.53 15.90 4.81
C GLU A 391 13.86 15.72 6.16
N MET A 392 14.61 15.35 7.20
CA MET A 392 14.05 15.18 8.53
C MET A 392 15.09 15.38 9.67
N ILE A 393 14.58 15.71 10.84
CA ILE A 393 15.23 15.42 12.11
C ILE A 393 14.51 14.22 12.71
N PRO A 394 15.12 13.00 12.68
CA PRO A 394 14.49 11.81 13.22
C PRO A 394 14.42 11.88 14.76
N ASN A 395 13.19 11.83 15.30
CA ASN A 395 12.99 11.94 16.74
C ASN A 395 13.62 10.78 17.53
N TRP A 396 13.72 9.59 16.93
CA TRP A 396 14.29 8.40 17.56
C TRP A 396 15.80 8.46 17.75
N SER A 397 16.52 9.30 17.00
CA SER A 397 17.97 9.46 17.13
C SER A 397 18.39 10.59 18.08
N LEU A 398 17.49 11.47 18.48
CA LEU A 398 17.81 12.69 19.24
C LEU A 398 18.55 12.43 20.55
N SER A 399 18.37 11.28 21.18
CA SER A 399 18.98 10.95 22.46
C SER A 399 20.38 10.31 22.35
N TYR A 400 20.78 9.77 21.18
CA TYR A 400 22.06 9.06 21.03
C TYR A 400 22.90 9.48 19.83
N ASP A 401 22.27 9.96 18.76
CA ASP A 401 22.94 10.42 17.54
C ASP A 401 22.07 11.47 16.82
N PRO A 402 21.95 12.69 17.41
CA PRO A 402 21.08 13.74 16.90
C PRO A 402 21.64 14.31 15.59
N LEU A 403 20.81 14.31 14.55
CA LEU A 403 21.20 14.75 13.20
C LEU A 403 20.04 15.31 12.39
N VAL A 404 20.36 16.08 11.36
CA VAL A 404 19.51 16.34 10.19
C VAL A 404 19.93 15.38 9.09
N GLN A 405 18.95 14.72 8.47
CA GLN A 405 19.13 13.79 7.35
C GLN A 405 18.45 14.31 6.12
N GLU A 406 19.15 14.32 4.99
CA GLU A 406 18.61 14.62 3.66
C GLU A 406 18.87 13.44 2.73
N THR A 407 17.84 12.98 2.03
CA THR A 407 17.95 11.94 0.99
C THR A 407 17.29 12.43 -0.29
N GLU A 408 17.93 12.16 -1.40
CA GLU A 408 17.37 12.39 -2.73
C GLU A 408 17.72 11.22 -3.62
N ASN A 409 16.75 10.76 -4.41
CA ASN A 409 17.02 9.82 -5.48
C ASN A 409 16.17 10.04 -6.72
N LEU A 410 16.80 9.84 -7.85
CA LEU A 410 16.24 9.88 -9.17
C LEU A 410 16.29 8.47 -9.76
N SER A 411 15.18 7.93 -10.24
CA SER A 411 15.13 6.57 -10.74
C SER A 411 14.61 6.52 -12.17
N PHE A 412 15.23 5.67 -12.97
CA PHE A 412 14.76 5.30 -14.31
C PHE A 412 14.60 3.78 -14.34
N GLY A 413 13.44 3.31 -14.72
CA GLY A 413 13.21 1.88 -14.74
C GLY A 413 12.31 1.43 -15.88
N LEU A 414 12.30 0.12 -16.05
CA LEU A 414 11.52 -0.58 -17.06
C LEU A 414 10.97 -1.87 -16.46
N LEU A 415 9.65 -2.05 -16.54
CA LEU A 415 9.00 -3.33 -16.32
C LEU A 415 8.52 -3.86 -17.68
N ALA A 416 9.01 -5.00 -18.11
CA ALA A 416 8.61 -5.58 -19.38
C ALA A 416 8.31 -7.06 -19.23
N HIS A 417 7.19 -7.52 -19.79
CA HIS A 417 6.87 -8.94 -19.82
C HIS A 417 6.05 -9.34 -21.05
N VAL A 418 6.12 -10.62 -21.34
CA VAL A 418 5.32 -11.29 -22.35
C VAL A 418 4.57 -12.42 -21.68
N ARG A 419 3.25 -12.42 -21.80
CA ARG A 419 2.39 -13.56 -21.47
C ARG A 419 2.09 -14.35 -22.72
N ARG A 420 2.06 -15.67 -22.59
CA ARG A 420 1.60 -16.59 -23.63
C ARG A 420 0.72 -17.67 -23.01
N ASP A 421 -0.43 -17.92 -23.67
CA ASP A 421 -1.37 -18.97 -23.31
C ASP A 421 -1.12 -20.22 -24.18
N PHE A 422 -1.12 -21.40 -23.56
CA PHE A 422 -0.84 -22.72 -24.17
C PHE A 422 -2.04 -23.65 -23.97
N GLU A 423 -2.75 -24.00 -25.06
CA GLU A 423 -3.95 -24.82 -24.96
C GLU A 423 -3.75 -26.25 -24.45
N PRO A 424 -2.73 -27.02 -24.88
CA PRO A 424 -2.62 -28.44 -24.51
C PRO A 424 -2.55 -28.69 -23.00
N LEU A 425 -1.99 -27.71 -22.26
CA LEU A 425 -1.80 -27.81 -20.81
C LEU A 425 -2.75 -26.88 -20.03
N ARG A 426 -3.65 -26.18 -20.72
CA ARG A 426 -4.40 -25.04 -20.14
C ARG A 426 -3.45 -24.17 -19.31
N ALA A 427 -2.29 -23.88 -19.88
CA ALA A 427 -1.20 -23.21 -19.19
C ALA A 427 -1.05 -21.77 -19.67
N ARG A 428 -0.57 -20.93 -18.79
CA ARG A 428 -0.19 -19.55 -19.04
C ARG A 428 1.25 -19.36 -18.56
N GLY A 429 2.11 -18.86 -19.41
CA GLY A 429 3.48 -18.48 -19.04
C GLY A 429 3.64 -16.98 -19.15
N VAL A 430 4.29 -16.37 -18.15
CA VAL A 430 4.70 -14.96 -18.12
C VAL A 430 6.20 -14.92 -17.94
N ALA A 431 6.92 -14.40 -18.93
CA ALA A 431 8.35 -14.15 -18.86
C ALA A 431 8.60 -12.64 -18.90
N GLY A 432 9.41 -12.14 -18.00
CA GLY A 432 9.65 -10.71 -17.91
C GLY A 432 11.03 -10.33 -17.39
N VAL A 433 11.31 -9.05 -17.43
CA VAL A 433 12.51 -8.43 -16.88
C VAL A 433 12.18 -7.08 -16.27
N ASP A 434 12.70 -6.84 -15.09
CA ASP A 434 12.68 -5.54 -14.42
C ASP A 434 14.09 -4.94 -14.46
N VAL A 435 14.16 -3.65 -14.76
CA VAL A 435 15.38 -2.85 -14.71
C VAL A 435 15.12 -1.61 -13.88
N ASP A 436 16.03 -1.30 -12.96
CA ASP A 436 15.97 -0.08 -12.14
C ASP A 436 17.39 0.50 -12.02
N ILE A 437 17.56 1.77 -12.34
CA ILE A 437 18.80 2.52 -12.16
C ILE A 437 18.43 3.78 -11.37
N SER A 438 18.99 3.88 -10.18
CA SER A 438 18.61 4.93 -9.22
C SER A 438 19.84 5.60 -8.62
N PRO A 439 20.42 6.63 -9.27
CA PRO A 439 21.34 7.52 -8.60
C PRO A 439 20.65 8.27 -7.46
N GLY A 440 21.34 8.37 -6.34
CA GLY A 440 20.84 9.03 -5.15
C GLY A 440 21.96 9.65 -4.33
N ARG A 441 21.58 10.50 -3.39
CA ARG A 441 22.46 11.16 -2.44
C ARG A 441 21.93 10.97 -1.02
N GLN A 442 22.85 10.75 -0.10
CA GLN A 442 22.65 10.80 1.34
C GLN A 442 23.51 11.90 1.93
N PHE A 443 22.89 12.81 2.68
CA PHE A 443 23.58 13.85 3.42
C PHE A 443 23.10 13.87 4.87
N GLU A 444 24.04 13.87 5.83
CA GLU A 444 23.73 13.94 7.25
C GLU A 444 24.66 14.92 7.96
N ARG A 445 24.06 15.72 8.81
CA ARG A 445 24.75 16.70 9.64
C ARG A 445 24.35 16.50 11.09
N ALA A 446 25.32 16.40 11.97
CA ALA A 446 25.07 16.38 13.40
C ALA A 446 24.37 17.68 13.84
N ILE A 447 23.54 17.58 14.85
CA ILE A 447 22.99 18.73 15.56
C ILE A 447 23.34 18.62 17.05
N VAL A 448 23.43 19.78 17.71
CA VAL A 448 23.59 19.87 19.15
C VAL A 448 22.27 20.34 19.73
N PRO A 449 21.46 19.44 20.29
CA PRO A 449 20.16 19.80 20.82
C PRO A 449 20.28 20.48 22.19
N VAL A 450 19.39 21.44 22.45
CA VAL A 450 19.17 22.04 23.75
C VAL A 450 17.95 21.40 24.38
N ARG A 451 18.06 20.96 25.62
CA ARG A 451 17.01 20.25 26.36
C ARG A 451 16.51 21.03 27.55
N ASN A 452 15.21 20.90 27.80
CA ASN A 452 14.55 21.32 29.03
C ASN A 452 13.82 20.11 29.63
N GLY A 453 14.41 19.48 30.65
CA GLY A 453 13.96 18.18 31.13
C GLY A 453 13.96 17.11 30.01
N PRO A 454 12.86 16.46 29.75
CA PRO A 454 12.75 15.46 28.65
C PRO A 454 12.62 16.11 27.28
N ILE A 455 12.28 17.40 27.18
CA ILE A 455 11.90 18.06 25.91
C ILE A 455 13.16 18.60 25.21
N PHE A 456 13.27 18.32 23.90
CA PHE A 456 14.26 18.88 22.99
C PHE A 456 13.71 20.17 22.38
N GLU A 457 14.09 21.34 22.92
CA GLU A 457 13.47 22.63 22.57
C GLU A 457 14.05 23.31 21.33
N SER A 458 15.36 23.18 21.12
CA SER A 458 16.06 23.82 20.01
C SER A 458 17.36 23.09 19.70
N TYR A 459 18.03 23.49 18.63
CA TYR A 459 19.31 22.91 18.24
C TYR A 459 20.19 23.90 17.49
N THR A 460 21.49 23.63 17.48
CA THR A 460 22.45 24.24 16.57
C THR A 460 23.04 23.20 15.64
N LEU A 461 23.43 23.63 14.44
CA LEU A 461 24.05 22.74 13.45
C LEU A 461 25.49 22.45 13.82
N GLY A 462 25.86 21.17 13.79
CA GLY A 462 27.20 20.65 13.98
C GLY A 462 27.89 20.34 12.63
N ASN A 463 28.87 19.44 12.69
CA ASN A 463 29.65 19.01 11.51
C ASN A 463 28.84 18.09 10.61
N VAL A 464 29.21 18.06 9.32
CA VAL A 464 28.74 17.04 8.37
C VAL A 464 29.36 15.70 8.78
N ILE A 465 28.51 14.67 8.90
CA ILE A 465 28.90 13.32 9.32
C ILE A 465 28.89 12.33 8.19
N TYR A 466 27.94 12.44 7.25
CA TYR A 466 27.89 11.68 6.00
C TYR A 466 27.52 12.59 4.83
N ASP A 467 28.22 12.49 3.74
CA ASP A 467 27.85 13.03 2.42
C ASP A 467 28.41 12.09 1.35
N TYR A 468 27.52 11.39 0.65
CA TYR A 468 27.89 10.46 -0.40
C TYR A 468 26.81 10.36 -1.48
N ASP A 469 27.27 10.01 -2.67
CA ASP A 469 26.41 9.56 -3.74
C ASP A 469 26.38 8.03 -3.76
N VAL A 470 25.23 7.46 -4.09
CA VAL A 470 25.08 6.01 -4.25
C VAL A 470 24.13 5.75 -5.41
N THR A 471 24.57 4.95 -6.37
CA THR A 471 23.75 4.51 -7.48
C THR A 471 23.33 3.06 -7.28
N PHE A 472 22.03 2.83 -7.12
CA PHE A 472 21.47 1.48 -7.17
C PHE A 472 21.31 1.04 -8.62
N ARG A 473 21.62 -0.22 -8.92
CA ARG A 473 21.40 -0.89 -10.21
C ARG A 473 20.76 -2.24 -9.97
N GLY A 474 19.68 -2.54 -10.67
CA GLY A 474 19.01 -3.83 -10.61
C GLY A 474 18.59 -4.31 -11.99
N VAL A 475 18.87 -5.58 -12.30
CA VAL A 475 18.37 -6.28 -13.47
C VAL A 475 17.84 -7.62 -13.02
N SER A 476 16.55 -7.87 -13.29
CA SER A 476 15.89 -9.00 -12.67
C SER A 476 14.92 -9.69 -13.66
N PRO A 477 15.41 -10.69 -14.41
CA PRO A 477 14.55 -11.56 -15.20
C PRO A 477 13.74 -12.51 -14.31
N TYR A 478 12.51 -12.82 -14.74
CA TYR A 478 11.62 -13.75 -14.05
C TYR A 478 10.77 -14.57 -15.02
N LEU A 479 10.34 -15.73 -14.53
CA LEU A 479 9.38 -16.61 -15.19
C LEU A 479 8.29 -17.01 -14.20
N HIS A 480 7.04 -16.92 -14.63
CA HIS A 480 5.87 -17.35 -13.88
C HIS A 480 5.00 -18.22 -14.77
N VAL A 481 4.58 -19.38 -14.30
CA VAL A 481 3.76 -20.34 -15.04
C VAL A 481 2.57 -20.73 -14.18
N GLU A 482 1.41 -20.74 -14.80
CA GLU A 482 0.16 -21.23 -14.26
C GLU A 482 -0.34 -22.34 -15.16
N SER A 483 -0.96 -23.37 -14.60
CA SER A 483 -1.55 -24.46 -15.37
C SER A 483 -2.77 -25.04 -14.67
N THR A 484 -3.76 -25.47 -15.46
CA THR A 484 -4.92 -26.24 -15.00
C THR A 484 -4.90 -27.60 -15.68
N PRO A 485 -3.95 -28.49 -15.27
CA PRO A 485 -3.70 -29.76 -15.98
C PRO A 485 -4.90 -30.69 -15.92
N VAL A 486 -5.67 -30.63 -14.86
CA VAL A 486 -6.95 -31.30 -14.69
C VAL A 486 -7.98 -30.30 -14.21
N GLU A 487 -9.24 -30.55 -14.52
CA GLU A 487 -10.33 -29.70 -14.07
C GLU A 487 -10.28 -29.48 -12.55
N ARG A 488 -10.44 -28.24 -12.09
CA ARG A 488 -10.43 -27.83 -10.67
C ARG A 488 -9.05 -27.78 -9.98
N LEU A 489 -7.94 -28.19 -10.63
CA LEU A 489 -6.61 -28.09 -10.07
C LEU A 489 -5.82 -26.99 -10.77
N HIS A 490 -5.49 -25.91 -10.05
CA HIS A 490 -4.65 -24.81 -10.52
C HIS A 490 -3.28 -24.93 -9.87
N LEU A 491 -2.24 -25.00 -10.67
CA LEU A 491 -0.85 -25.06 -10.24
C LEU A 491 -0.14 -23.77 -10.64
N THR A 492 0.70 -23.27 -9.78
CA THR A 492 1.51 -22.07 -10.00
C THR A 492 2.95 -22.38 -9.69
N ALA A 493 3.86 -21.97 -10.57
CA ALA A 493 5.30 -22.00 -10.32
C ALA A 493 5.92 -20.68 -10.78
N GLY A 494 6.91 -20.19 -10.08
CA GLY A 494 7.62 -18.98 -10.46
C GLY A 494 9.07 -19.01 -10.00
N VAL A 495 9.92 -18.30 -10.73
CA VAL A 495 11.31 -18.08 -10.38
C VAL A 495 11.75 -16.70 -10.85
N ARG A 496 12.51 -16.01 -10.03
CA ARG A 496 13.15 -14.75 -10.34
C ARG A 496 14.63 -14.82 -10.01
N TYR A 497 15.46 -14.28 -10.89
CA TYR A 497 16.86 -14.02 -10.63
C TYR A 497 17.06 -12.52 -10.46
N ASP A 498 17.71 -12.10 -9.40
CA ASP A 498 18.03 -10.71 -9.12
C ASP A 498 19.55 -10.52 -9.16
N ASP A 499 20.02 -9.57 -9.97
CA ASP A 499 21.38 -9.02 -9.95
C ASP A 499 21.28 -7.55 -9.55
N LEU A 500 21.63 -7.26 -8.28
CA LEU A 500 21.50 -5.96 -7.64
C LEU A 500 22.88 -5.45 -7.25
N GLY A 501 23.08 -4.14 -7.33
CA GLY A 501 24.34 -3.54 -6.91
C GLY A 501 24.21 -2.10 -6.48
N TYR A 502 25.16 -1.68 -5.65
CA TYR A 502 25.39 -0.30 -5.25
C TYR A 502 26.78 0.13 -5.70
N ASP A 503 26.85 1.30 -6.31
CA ASP A 503 28.06 2.02 -6.63
C ASP A 503 28.09 3.25 -5.70
N TYR A 504 29.02 3.24 -4.75
CA TYR A 504 29.11 4.21 -3.66
C TYR A 504 30.32 5.11 -3.84
N HIS A 505 30.13 6.40 -3.76
CA HIS A 505 31.15 7.43 -3.82
C HIS A 505 31.09 8.35 -2.59
N ASN A 506 32.11 8.26 -1.74
CA ASN A 506 32.25 9.07 -0.53
C ASN A 506 32.79 10.47 -0.88
N LYS A 507 32.14 11.52 -0.39
CA LYS A 507 32.54 12.91 -0.62
C LYS A 507 33.34 13.52 0.53
N LEU A 508 33.52 12.76 1.60
CA LEU A 508 34.24 13.18 2.81
C LEU A 508 35.48 12.29 2.99
N ASP A 509 36.34 12.66 3.93
CA ASP A 509 37.46 11.81 4.31
C ASP A 509 37.01 10.44 4.82
N VAL A 510 37.75 9.39 4.48
CA VAL A 510 37.53 8.04 5.02
C VAL A 510 37.81 8.04 6.51
N VAL A 511 36.89 7.44 7.28
CA VAL A 511 37.00 7.33 8.74
C VAL A 511 36.80 5.88 9.15
N THR A 512 37.82 5.29 9.75
CA THR A 512 37.84 3.87 10.15
C THR A 512 37.61 3.63 11.63
N THR A 513 37.46 4.68 12.43
CA THR A 513 37.27 4.61 13.89
C THR A 513 36.21 5.62 14.35
N GLY A 514 35.68 5.42 15.56
CA GLY A 514 34.70 6.36 16.16
C GLY A 514 33.26 6.06 15.76
N GLN A 515 32.40 7.06 16.02
CA GLN A 515 30.93 6.90 15.96
C GLN A 515 30.39 6.94 14.53
N HIS A 516 31.08 7.58 13.59
CA HIS A 516 30.60 7.78 12.20
C HIS A 516 31.66 7.32 11.21
N ARG A 517 31.88 6.00 11.17
CA ARG A 517 32.81 5.37 10.22
C ARG A 517 32.27 5.53 8.79
N ARG A 518 33.15 5.81 7.86
CA ARG A 518 32.86 5.99 6.44
C ARG A 518 33.84 5.18 5.62
N PRO A 519 33.38 4.20 4.81
CA PRO A 519 34.26 3.43 3.95
C PRO A 519 34.79 4.29 2.79
N PRO A 520 35.89 3.87 2.13
CA PRO A 520 36.27 4.41 0.83
C PRO A 520 35.20 4.08 -0.23
N ASP A 521 35.34 4.65 -1.42
CA ASP A 521 34.52 4.29 -2.58
C ASP A 521 34.47 2.77 -2.76
N ALA A 522 33.29 2.23 -3.03
CA ALA A 522 33.07 0.79 -3.06
C ALA A 522 31.92 0.41 -3.99
N GLU A 523 32.05 -0.75 -4.61
CA GLU A 523 30.96 -1.43 -5.30
C GLU A 523 30.54 -2.67 -4.51
N VAL A 524 29.24 -2.84 -4.27
CA VAL A 524 28.67 -4.00 -3.58
C VAL A 524 27.60 -4.62 -4.47
N SER A 525 27.58 -5.93 -4.61
CA SER A 525 26.61 -6.65 -5.44
C SER A 525 26.00 -7.85 -4.75
N TYR A 526 24.73 -8.11 -5.07
CA TYR A 526 23.95 -9.23 -4.54
C TYR A 526 23.27 -9.98 -5.68
N ARG A 527 23.44 -11.31 -5.71
CA ARG A 527 22.83 -12.18 -6.70
C ARG A 527 22.00 -13.24 -6.01
N ARG A 528 20.72 -13.33 -6.33
CA ARG A 528 19.80 -14.26 -5.65
C ARG A 528 18.77 -14.83 -6.62
N VAL A 529 18.34 -16.05 -6.31
CA VAL A 529 17.22 -16.74 -6.98
C VAL A 529 16.09 -16.90 -5.99
N SER A 530 14.88 -16.51 -6.40
CA SER A 530 13.67 -16.59 -5.59
C SER A 530 12.64 -17.47 -6.29
N PRO A 531 12.49 -18.75 -5.89
CA PRO A 531 11.44 -19.63 -6.37
C PRO A 531 10.12 -19.46 -5.59
N LYS A 532 9.01 -19.82 -6.24
CA LYS A 532 7.70 -20.02 -5.58
C LYS A 532 6.95 -21.17 -6.23
N LEU A 533 6.14 -21.89 -5.43
CA LEU A 533 5.22 -22.93 -5.87
C LEU A 533 3.87 -22.74 -5.18
N GLY A 534 2.80 -23.09 -5.87
CA GLY A 534 1.47 -23.02 -5.31
C GLY A 534 0.50 -23.97 -5.99
N ALA A 535 -0.53 -24.37 -5.26
CA ALA A 535 -1.61 -25.18 -5.77
C ALA A 535 -2.95 -24.74 -5.18
N THR A 536 -3.98 -24.70 -5.99
CA THR A 536 -5.36 -24.48 -5.56
C THR A 536 -6.25 -25.59 -6.13
N TYR A 537 -7.08 -26.18 -5.30
CA TYR A 537 -8.04 -27.19 -5.70
C TYR A 537 -9.48 -26.76 -5.36
N THR A 538 -10.29 -26.62 -6.39
CA THR A 538 -11.71 -26.27 -6.26
C THR A 538 -12.53 -27.52 -6.02
N ILE A 539 -12.95 -27.74 -4.77
CA ILE A 539 -13.85 -28.85 -4.41
C ILE A 539 -15.27 -28.51 -4.86
N SER A 540 -15.71 -27.29 -4.58
CA SER A 540 -17.00 -26.72 -4.97
C SER A 540 -16.92 -25.19 -4.88
N ASP A 541 -17.97 -24.49 -5.31
CA ASP A 541 -18.08 -23.02 -5.13
C ASP A 541 -18.03 -22.62 -3.62
N ALA A 542 -18.45 -23.54 -2.76
CA ALA A 542 -18.41 -23.32 -1.31
C ALA A 542 -17.05 -23.62 -0.69
N LEU A 543 -16.14 -24.32 -1.38
CA LEU A 543 -14.87 -24.76 -0.80
C LEU A 543 -13.76 -24.89 -1.86
N ASN A 544 -12.78 -24.01 -1.74
CA ASN A 544 -11.47 -24.07 -2.41
C ASN A 544 -10.38 -24.25 -1.36
N VAL A 545 -9.43 -25.12 -1.63
CA VAL A 545 -8.26 -25.35 -0.78
C VAL A 545 -7.03 -24.88 -1.51
N PHE A 546 -6.14 -24.15 -0.85
CA PHE A 546 -4.89 -23.70 -1.45
C PHE A 546 -3.69 -23.94 -0.54
N THR A 547 -2.52 -24.08 -1.14
CA THR A 547 -1.24 -24.10 -0.45
C THR A 547 -0.18 -23.42 -1.29
N ALA A 548 0.79 -22.79 -0.64
CA ALA A 548 1.93 -22.15 -1.28
C ALA A 548 3.21 -22.34 -0.48
N TRP A 549 4.31 -22.44 -1.20
CA TRP A 549 5.65 -22.32 -0.71
C TRP A 549 6.36 -21.19 -1.46
N GLN A 550 7.00 -20.30 -0.70
CA GLN A 550 7.63 -19.09 -1.23
C GLN A 550 8.99 -18.89 -0.55
N HIS A 551 10.01 -18.68 -1.35
CA HIS A 551 11.32 -18.24 -0.88
C HIS A 551 11.55 -16.78 -1.29
N GLY A 552 12.12 -15.98 -0.40
CA GLY A 552 12.43 -14.59 -0.64
C GLY A 552 13.72 -14.12 0.01
N PHE A 553 14.15 -12.95 -0.37
CA PHE A 553 15.32 -12.30 0.20
C PHE A 553 15.13 -10.78 0.30
N ARG A 554 15.93 -10.15 1.17
CA ARG A 554 16.08 -8.70 1.24
C ARG A 554 17.58 -8.35 1.21
N ALA A 555 18.00 -7.60 0.20
CA ALA A 555 19.33 -7.02 0.16
C ALA A 555 19.52 -6.03 1.32
N PRO A 556 20.70 -5.93 1.93
CA PRO A 556 21.00 -4.85 2.87
C PRO A 556 20.74 -3.49 2.23
N SER A 557 20.14 -2.57 3.00
CA SER A 557 19.93 -1.21 2.49
C SER A 557 21.25 -0.46 2.38
N GLN A 558 21.31 0.54 1.49
CA GLN A 558 22.49 1.39 1.36
C GLN A 558 22.93 2.01 2.70
N GLY A 559 21.95 2.37 3.56
CA GLY A 559 22.25 2.87 4.90
C GLY A 559 22.86 1.83 5.83
N GLN A 560 22.49 0.53 5.72
CA GLN A 560 23.12 -0.54 6.49
C GLN A 560 24.54 -0.83 6.02
N VAL A 561 24.81 -0.65 4.73
CA VAL A 561 26.13 -0.93 4.12
C VAL A 561 27.11 0.23 4.31
N PHE A 562 26.70 1.48 4.04
CA PHE A 562 27.63 2.61 3.93
C PHE A 562 27.60 3.59 5.13
N ARG A 563 26.48 3.63 5.90
CA ARG A 563 26.44 4.33 7.19
C ARG A 563 26.88 3.40 8.29
N GLN A 564 28.19 3.19 8.39
CA GLN A 564 28.75 2.16 9.28
C GLN A 564 28.54 2.44 10.77
N GLY A 565 28.32 3.70 11.17
CA GLY A 565 28.20 4.06 12.58
C GLY A 565 29.48 3.68 13.34
N GLN A 566 29.33 2.85 14.38
CA GLN A 566 30.45 2.28 15.13
C GLN A 566 30.83 0.87 14.64
N ALA A 567 30.07 0.30 13.68
CA ALA A 567 30.29 -1.06 13.20
C ALA A 567 31.49 -1.14 12.26
N GLU A 568 32.22 -2.25 12.34
CA GLU A 568 33.26 -2.61 11.39
C GLU A 568 32.66 -3.44 10.26
N ASN A 569 33.23 -3.35 9.05
CA ASN A 569 32.99 -4.28 7.95
C ASN A 569 31.53 -4.53 7.53
N THR A 570 30.72 -3.47 7.40
CA THR A 570 29.35 -3.59 6.91
C THR A 570 29.24 -3.87 5.40
N LEU A 571 30.35 -3.68 4.65
CA LEU A 571 30.41 -3.98 3.20
C LEU A 571 30.25 -5.46 2.89
N GLY A 572 30.50 -6.36 3.84
CA GLY A 572 30.36 -7.80 3.73
C GLY A 572 28.98 -8.37 4.09
N LEU A 573 28.01 -7.52 4.35
CA LEU A 573 26.64 -7.96 4.71
C LEU A 573 25.99 -8.74 3.58
N GLU A 574 25.38 -9.87 3.93
CA GLU A 574 24.62 -10.73 3.03
C GLU A 574 23.12 -10.44 3.09
N PRO A 575 22.36 -10.79 2.05
CA PRO A 575 20.92 -10.67 2.06
C PRO A 575 20.24 -11.55 3.11
N VAL A 576 19.29 -10.96 3.83
CA VAL A 576 18.34 -11.67 4.69
C VAL A 576 17.49 -12.63 3.85
N LYS A 577 17.25 -13.84 4.33
CA LYS A 577 16.45 -14.87 3.64
C LYS A 577 15.14 -15.11 4.37
N VAL A 578 14.09 -15.41 3.62
CA VAL A 578 12.78 -15.75 4.17
C VAL A 578 12.20 -16.95 3.43
N GLU A 579 11.66 -17.88 4.19
CA GLU A 579 10.92 -19.02 3.70
C GLU A 579 9.51 -19.03 4.31
N ASN A 580 8.48 -19.17 3.47
CA ASN A 580 7.09 -19.20 3.90
C ASN A 580 6.38 -20.42 3.32
N ILE A 581 5.65 -21.12 4.19
CA ILE A 581 4.67 -22.13 3.80
C ILE A 581 3.32 -21.67 4.32
N GLU A 582 2.33 -21.67 3.46
CA GLU A 582 0.96 -21.38 3.83
C GLU A 582 -0.02 -22.40 3.25
N ALA A 583 -1.12 -22.61 3.95
CA ALA A 583 -2.26 -23.39 3.48
C ALA A 583 -3.55 -22.71 3.97
N GLY A 584 -4.60 -22.82 3.18
CA GLY A 584 -5.87 -22.24 3.56
C GLY A 584 -7.05 -22.77 2.77
N VAL A 585 -8.20 -22.34 3.22
CA VAL A 585 -9.50 -22.63 2.59
C VAL A 585 -10.24 -21.33 2.37
N ARG A 586 -10.97 -21.25 1.28
CA ARG A 586 -11.86 -20.13 0.96
C ARG A 586 -13.08 -20.61 0.22
N GLY A 587 -14.18 -19.90 0.36
CA GLY A 587 -15.41 -20.31 -0.30
C GLY A 587 -16.55 -19.34 -0.09
N ARG A 588 -17.69 -19.70 -0.70
CA ARG A 588 -18.93 -18.97 -0.60
C ARG A 588 -20.08 -19.92 -0.23
N ILE A 589 -20.69 -19.71 0.91
CA ILE A 589 -21.79 -20.55 1.42
C ILE A 589 -23.13 -19.85 1.17
N ALA A 590 -24.07 -20.57 0.56
CA ALA A 590 -25.44 -20.12 0.28
C ALA A 590 -25.53 -18.75 -0.42
N GLY A 591 -24.47 -18.32 -1.13
CA GLY A 591 -24.42 -17.02 -1.82
C GLY A 591 -24.38 -15.79 -0.93
N ARG A 592 -24.30 -15.95 0.38
CA ARG A 592 -24.38 -14.86 1.38
C ARG A 592 -23.22 -14.76 2.35
N LEU A 593 -22.45 -15.83 2.51
CA LEU A 593 -21.31 -15.89 3.42
C LEU A 593 -20.05 -16.20 2.60
N ASP A 594 -19.17 -15.23 2.47
CA ASP A 594 -17.83 -15.41 1.95
C ASP A 594 -16.84 -15.58 3.10
N TYR A 595 -15.87 -16.49 2.95
CA TYR A 595 -14.87 -16.72 3.98
C TYR A 595 -13.50 -17.07 3.38
N GLU A 596 -12.46 -16.75 4.12
CA GLU A 596 -11.10 -17.23 3.92
C GLU A 596 -10.47 -17.52 5.29
N LEU A 597 -9.86 -18.69 5.43
CA LEU A 597 -9.07 -19.08 6.59
C LEU A 597 -7.71 -19.55 6.06
N ALA A 598 -6.62 -18.99 6.56
CA ALA A 598 -5.26 -19.34 6.19
C ALA A 598 -4.39 -19.54 7.42
N ALA A 599 -3.50 -20.54 7.37
CA ALA A 599 -2.45 -20.73 8.35
C ALA A 599 -1.10 -20.62 7.66
N TYR A 600 -0.11 -20.05 8.33
CA TYR A 600 1.22 -19.86 7.78
C TYR A 600 2.33 -20.17 8.80
N ARG A 601 3.48 -20.55 8.25
CA ARG A 601 4.76 -20.64 8.96
C ARG A 601 5.83 -19.98 8.11
N MET A 602 6.43 -18.91 8.63
CA MET A 602 7.45 -18.14 7.96
C MET A 602 8.71 -18.08 8.82
N THR A 603 9.85 -18.47 8.29
CA THR A 603 11.16 -18.42 8.93
C THR A 603 12.00 -17.35 8.23
N LYS A 604 12.63 -16.50 9.02
CA LYS A 604 13.60 -15.50 8.53
C LYS A 604 14.97 -15.84 9.10
N THR A 605 15.97 -15.96 8.24
CA THR A 605 17.36 -16.30 8.59
C THR A 605 18.31 -15.23 8.07
N ASP A 606 19.53 -15.26 8.59
CA ASP A 606 20.58 -14.27 8.24
C ASP A 606 20.13 -12.81 8.50
N ASP A 607 19.27 -12.58 9.52
CA ASP A 607 18.86 -11.21 9.83
C ASP A 607 20.05 -10.36 10.30
N ILE A 608 20.01 -9.09 9.94
CA ILE A 608 21.11 -8.18 10.16
C ILE A 608 21.04 -7.62 11.58
N LEU A 609 21.98 -8.01 12.42
CA LEU A 609 22.12 -7.59 13.79
C LEU A 609 23.36 -6.72 14.00
N THR A 610 23.24 -5.71 14.85
CA THR A 610 24.40 -5.01 15.40
C THR A 610 24.73 -5.59 16.75
N LEU A 611 25.85 -6.31 16.84
CA LEU A 611 26.38 -6.90 18.06
C LEU A 611 27.27 -5.89 18.78
N THR A 612 27.26 -5.94 20.11
CA THR A 612 28.19 -5.17 20.96
C THR A 612 29.14 -6.15 21.63
N ASN A 613 30.45 -6.05 21.30
CA ASN A 613 31.48 -6.88 21.85
C ASN A 613 31.85 -6.49 23.29
N PRO A 614 32.55 -7.34 24.07
CA PRO A 614 32.95 -7.05 25.44
C PRO A 614 33.85 -5.80 25.62
N ASP A 615 34.62 -5.45 24.60
CA ASP A 615 35.45 -4.25 24.54
C ASP A 615 34.69 -2.95 24.22
N GLY A 616 33.36 -3.07 23.95
CA GLY A 616 32.47 -1.97 23.56
C GLY A 616 32.47 -1.67 22.06
N SER A 617 33.25 -2.36 21.25
CA SER A 617 33.18 -2.25 19.80
C SER A 617 31.85 -2.84 19.28
N ARG A 618 31.47 -2.43 18.07
CA ARG A 618 30.23 -2.91 17.44
C ARG A 618 30.53 -3.55 16.09
N GLU A 619 29.89 -4.66 15.85
CA GLU A 619 29.89 -5.35 14.56
C GLU A 619 28.45 -5.43 14.03
N THR A 620 28.29 -5.31 12.72
CA THR A 620 27.01 -5.58 12.06
C THR A 620 27.17 -6.85 11.23
N VAL A 621 26.38 -7.87 11.56
CA VAL A 621 26.54 -9.23 11.02
C VAL A 621 25.18 -9.84 10.68
N ASN A 622 25.20 -10.85 9.82
CA ASN A 622 24.05 -11.70 9.55
C ASN A 622 24.01 -12.86 10.56
N ALA A 623 23.26 -12.73 11.63
CA ALA A 623 23.27 -13.70 12.74
C ALA A 623 21.90 -13.97 13.37
N GLY A 624 20.86 -13.26 12.97
CA GLY A 624 19.52 -13.41 13.54
C GLY A 624 18.66 -14.45 12.82
N GLU A 625 17.89 -15.23 13.59
CA GLU A 625 16.83 -16.08 13.08
C GLU A 625 15.54 -15.86 13.83
N THR A 626 14.42 -15.73 13.09
CA THR A 626 13.09 -15.54 13.69
C THR A 626 12.06 -16.45 13.03
N LEU A 627 11.07 -16.88 13.83
CA LEU A 627 9.93 -17.69 13.37
C LEU A 627 8.62 -16.95 13.59
N HIS A 628 7.79 -16.95 12.55
CA HIS A 628 6.48 -16.33 12.56
C HIS A 628 5.43 -17.36 12.16
N THR A 629 4.48 -17.63 13.05
CA THR A 629 3.38 -18.57 12.80
C THR A 629 2.05 -17.89 13.12
N GLY A 630 1.02 -18.20 12.36
CA GLY A 630 -0.28 -17.61 12.63
C GLY A 630 -1.42 -18.19 11.81
N ILE A 631 -2.62 -17.82 12.23
CA ILE A 631 -3.88 -18.11 11.56
C ILE A 631 -4.59 -16.79 11.28
N GLU A 632 -5.10 -16.64 10.08
CA GLU A 632 -5.80 -15.46 9.60
C GLU A 632 -7.18 -15.86 9.11
N ALA A 633 -8.21 -15.11 9.52
CA ALA A 633 -9.60 -15.34 9.12
C ALA A 633 -10.23 -14.06 8.56
N GLY A 634 -10.85 -14.16 7.40
CA GLY A 634 -11.70 -13.13 6.80
C GLY A 634 -13.10 -13.67 6.57
N ILE A 635 -14.12 -12.95 7.00
CA ILE A 635 -15.53 -13.31 6.86
C ILE A 635 -16.30 -12.08 6.38
N GLY A 636 -17.15 -12.24 5.36
CA GLY A 636 -18.12 -11.25 4.93
C GLY A 636 -19.49 -11.90 4.80
N ALA A 637 -20.49 -11.39 5.53
CA ALA A 637 -21.81 -11.98 5.57
C ALA A 637 -22.92 -10.94 5.39
N GLU A 638 -23.87 -11.23 4.52
CA GLU A 638 -25.17 -10.55 4.46
C GLU A 638 -26.14 -11.23 5.42
N LEU A 639 -26.34 -10.62 6.57
CA LEU A 639 -27.32 -11.13 7.55
C LEU A 639 -28.76 -10.86 7.10
N TYR A 640 -28.98 -9.67 6.53
CA TYR A 640 -30.23 -9.20 5.91
C TYR A 640 -29.87 -8.32 4.71
N PRO A 641 -30.81 -8.05 3.78
CA PRO A 641 -30.55 -7.16 2.65
C PRO A 641 -30.03 -5.77 3.00
N SER A 642 -30.31 -5.30 4.22
CA SER A 642 -29.87 -3.99 4.72
C SER A 642 -28.75 -4.09 5.77
N LEU A 643 -28.26 -5.27 6.09
CA LEU A 643 -27.31 -5.49 7.20
C LEU A 643 -26.22 -6.45 6.80
N ARG A 644 -24.98 -5.92 6.75
CA ARG A 644 -23.77 -6.65 6.44
C ARG A 644 -22.77 -6.64 7.59
N VAL A 645 -22.09 -7.77 7.77
CA VAL A 645 -20.98 -7.92 8.71
C VAL A 645 -19.72 -8.32 7.93
N ASP A 646 -18.61 -7.63 8.18
CA ASP A 646 -17.28 -8.02 7.72
C ASP A 646 -16.36 -8.19 8.95
N VAL A 647 -15.64 -9.30 9.02
CA VAL A 647 -14.69 -9.60 10.09
C VAL A 647 -13.34 -9.93 9.47
N ALA A 648 -12.29 -9.29 9.99
CA ALA A 648 -10.91 -9.63 9.74
C ALA A 648 -10.25 -9.91 11.08
N TYR A 649 -9.68 -11.10 11.26
CA TYR A 649 -9.06 -11.49 12.54
C TYR A 649 -7.83 -12.35 12.30
N SER A 650 -6.81 -12.18 13.13
CA SER A 650 -5.61 -13.01 13.12
C SER A 650 -5.09 -13.25 14.52
N VAL A 651 -4.53 -14.45 14.69
CA VAL A 651 -3.76 -14.84 15.87
C VAL A 651 -2.39 -15.28 15.40
N ALA A 652 -1.34 -14.67 15.92
CA ALA A 652 0.02 -14.96 15.51
C ALA A 652 0.98 -15.06 16.71
N ARG A 653 2.06 -15.79 16.50
CA ARG A 653 3.20 -15.85 17.42
C ARG A 653 4.47 -15.60 16.62
N HIS A 654 5.30 -14.68 17.11
CA HIS A 654 6.58 -14.31 16.55
C HIS A 654 7.65 -14.56 17.59
N THR A 655 8.68 -15.36 17.27
CA THR A 655 9.72 -15.78 18.22
C THR A 655 11.11 -15.52 17.65
N TYR A 656 12.02 -15.18 18.53
CA TYR A 656 13.44 -15.22 18.26
C TYR A 656 13.92 -16.68 18.34
N GLU A 657 14.38 -17.24 17.23
CA GLU A 657 14.98 -18.58 17.23
C GLU A 657 16.47 -18.52 17.58
N VAL A 658 17.18 -17.53 17.02
CA VAL A 658 18.56 -17.19 17.35
C VAL A 658 18.66 -15.66 17.46
N TRP A 659 18.95 -15.17 18.69
CA TRP A 659 19.05 -13.72 18.90
C TRP A 659 19.98 -13.40 20.10
N LYS A 660 21.25 -13.13 19.78
CA LYS A 660 22.30 -12.88 20.76
C LYS A 660 22.98 -11.51 20.50
N PRO A 661 22.37 -10.40 20.94
CA PRO A 661 22.84 -9.05 20.62
C PRO A 661 24.18 -8.65 21.28
N ARG A 662 24.61 -9.38 22.30
CA ARG A 662 25.93 -9.23 22.95
C ARG A 662 26.28 -10.48 23.73
N GLU A 663 27.56 -10.59 24.13
CA GLU A 663 28.01 -11.68 25.00
C GLU A 663 27.24 -11.69 26.33
N GLY A 664 26.82 -12.89 26.74
CA GLY A 664 26.03 -13.09 27.98
C GLY A 664 24.56 -12.72 27.87
N LEU A 665 24.07 -12.28 26.70
CA LEU A 665 22.67 -11.93 26.47
C LEU A 665 22.10 -12.79 25.33
N ASP A 666 21.12 -13.62 25.66
CA ASP A 666 20.48 -14.53 24.73
C ASP A 666 18.95 -14.42 24.85
N TYR A 667 18.28 -13.94 23.79
CA TYR A 667 16.84 -13.83 23.73
C TYR A 667 16.18 -14.96 22.93
N SER A 668 16.97 -15.96 22.51
CA SER A 668 16.47 -17.11 21.74
C SER A 668 15.37 -17.85 22.49
N GLY A 669 14.26 -18.13 21.82
CA GLY A 669 13.05 -18.71 22.40
C GLY A 669 12.03 -17.70 22.94
N ASN A 670 12.40 -16.44 23.15
CA ASN A 670 11.47 -15.39 23.57
C ASN A 670 10.53 -14.98 22.43
N GLU A 671 9.37 -14.44 22.79
CA GLU A 671 8.52 -13.76 21.81
C GLU A 671 9.13 -12.41 21.45
N MET A 672 8.97 -12.06 20.19
CA MET A 672 9.43 -10.76 19.69
C MET A 672 8.59 -9.63 20.31
N ASP A 673 9.25 -8.54 20.65
CA ASP A 673 8.59 -7.32 21.09
C ASP A 673 7.83 -6.64 19.92
N SER A 674 6.92 -5.73 20.26
CA SER A 674 6.10 -4.98 19.30
C SER A 674 5.30 -5.88 18.33
N ALA A 675 4.95 -7.09 18.77
CA ALA A 675 4.29 -8.12 18.00
C ALA A 675 2.97 -8.57 18.67
N PRO A 676 1.84 -7.90 18.41
CA PRO A 676 0.55 -8.29 18.98
C PRO A 676 0.17 -9.73 18.64
N ARG A 677 -0.28 -10.48 19.66
CA ARG A 677 -0.77 -11.84 19.44
C ARG A 677 -2.08 -11.92 18.69
N GLU A 678 -2.87 -10.87 18.77
CA GLU A 678 -4.20 -10.75 18.14
C GLU A 678 -4.30 -9.42 17.43
N ILE A 679 -4.77 -9.46 16.18
CA ILE A 679 -5.12 -8.26 15.40
C ILE A 679 -6.49 -8.53 14.81
N GLY A 680 -7.45 -7.61 15.03
CA GLY A 680 -8.80 -7.83 14.55
C GLY A 680 -9.54 -6.55 14.19
N SER A 681 -10.48 -6.68 13.26
CA SER A 681 -11.52 -5.69 13.02
C SER A 681 -12.86 -6.39 12.71
N ALA A 682 -13.95 -5.79 13.15
CA ALA A 682 -15.29 -6.22 12.78
C ALA A 682 -16.13 -4.99 12.43
N ARG A 683 -16.79 -5.02 11.28
CA ARG A 683 -17.61 -3.93 10.77
C ARG A 683 -19.04 -4.41 10.59
N LEU A 684 -19.97 -3.61 11.11
CA LEU A 684 -21.40 -3.77 10.91
C LEU A 684 -21.90 -2.60 10.07
N ALA A 685 -22.31 -2.84 8.83
CA ALA A 685 -22.86 -1.85 7.93
C ALA A 685 -24.38 -2.02 7.82
N TRP A 686 -25.12 -0.92 8.03
CA TRP A 686 -26.57 -0.88 7.99
C TRP A 686 -27.04 0.17 6.99
N SER A 687 -27.82 -0.27 5.99
CA SER A 687 -28.32 0.54 4.88
C SER A 687 -29.83 0.33 4.69
N PRO A 688 -30.67 0.79 5.64
CA PRO A 688 -32.12 0.57 5.56
C PRO A 688 -32.76 1.40 4.45
N ALA A 689 -33.78 0.86 3.78
CA ALA A 689 -34.50 1.53 2.71
C ALA A 689 -35.09 2.89 3.15
N ALA A 690 -35.44 3.02 4.44
CA ALA A 690 -35.99 4.27 5.03
C ALA A 690 -34.98 5.44 4.94
N LEU A 691 -33.68 5.19 4.92
CA LEU A 691 -32.66 6.22 4.76
C LEU A 691 -32.39 6.63 3.30
N ARG A 692 -33.14 6.10 2.33
CA ARG A 692 -33.10 6.49 0.91
C ARG A 692 -31.65 6.50 0.34
N GLY A 693 -30.87 5.46 0.64
CA GLY A 693 -29.45 5.35 0.25
C GLY A 693 -28.47 5.88 1.28
N GLY A 694 -28.96 6.24 2.46
CA GLY A 694 -28.10 6.50 3.62
C GLY A 694 -27.54 5.20 4.21
N LYS A 695 -26.39 5.31 4.87
CA LYS A 695 -25.64 4.19 5.45
C LYS A 695 -25.07 4.58 6.81
N ALA A 696 -25.08 3.65 7.74
CA ALA A 696 -24.36 3.76 9.01
C ALA A 696 -23.43 2.55 9.16
N MET A 697 -22.26 2.74 9.73
CA MET A 697 -21.27 1.69 9.94
C MET A 697 -20.65 1.82 11.33
N LEU A 698 -20.69 0.72 12.08
CA LEU A 698 -19.95 0.57 13.33
C LEU A 698 -18.76 -0.35 13.06
N GLU A 699 -17.59 0.07 13.50
CA GLU A 699 -16.35 -0.70 13.36
C GLU A 699 -15.69 -0.88 14.74
N TRP A 700 -15.37 -2.12 15.09
CA TRP A 700 -14.55 -2.48 16.21
C TRP A 700 -13.16 -2.86 15.71
N VAL A 701 -12.11 -2.37 16.39
CA VAL A 701 -10.70 -2.65 16.11
C VAL A 701 -10.04 -3.15 17.38
N ARG A 702 -9.31 -4.26 17.28
CA ARG A 702 -8.55 -4.85 18.38
C ARG A 702 -7.07 -4.96 18.03
N ILE A 703 -6.23 -4.49 18.94
CA ILE A 703 -4.81 -4.79 19.03
C ILE A 703 -4.61 -5.56 20.34
N GLY A 704 -4.19 -6.81 20.24
CA GLY A 704 -3.96 -7.69 21.38
C GLY A 704 -2.70 -7.30 22.17
N ARG A 705 -2.49 -8.01 23.26
CA ARG A 705 -1.31 -7.83 24.10
C ARG A 705 -0.02 -8.20 23.37
N TYR A 706 1.09 -7.51 23.70
CA TYR A 706 2.42 -7.82 23.22
C TYR A 706 3.51 -7.45 24.23
N TRP A 707 4.71 -7.98 24.03
CA TRP A 707 5.87 -7.63 24.83
C TRP A 707 6.47 -6.29 24.38
N MET A 708 6.90 -5.47 25.35
CA MET A 708 7.51 -4.17 25.13
C MET A 708 9.03 -4.24 25.03
N ASP A 709 9.61 -5.40 25.36
CA ASP A 709 11.04 -5.69 25.38
C ASP A 709 11.31 -7.13 24.93
N ALA A 710 12.53 -7.37 24.42
CA ALA A 710 12.96 -8.68 23.96
C ALA A 710 13.22 -9.67 25.10
N GLU A 711 13.39 -9.21 26.34
CA GLU A 711 13.49 -10.01 27.56
C GLU A 711 12.16 -10.62 27.98
N ASN A 712 11.05 -10.14 27.44
CA ASN A 712 9.68 -10.52 27.84
C ASN A 712 9.35 -10.19 29.31
N THR A 713 9.80 -9.06 29.79
CA THR A 713 9.60 -8.62 31.19
C THR A 713 8.46 -7.60 31.33
N HIS A 714 8.22 -6.77 30.32
CA HIS A 714 7.18 -5.74 30.33
C HIS A 714 6.18 -6.00 29.22
N ARG A 715 4.89 -5.77 29.49
CA ARG A 715 3.82 -6.10 28.57
C ARG A 715 2.84 -4.95 28.39
N TYR A 716 2.56 -4.62 27.13
CA TYR A 716 1.41 -3.80 26.77
C TYR A 716 0.14 -4.67 26.76
N PRO A 717 -0.96 -4.25 27.43
CA PRO A 717 -2.17 -5.08 27.54
C PRO A 717 -2.98 -5.21 26.24
N GLY A 718 -2.71 -4.32 25.26
CA GLY A 718 -3.54 -4.15 24.07
C GLY A 718 -4.68 -3.15 24.28
N HIS A 719 -5.52 -2.99 23.27
CA HIS A 719 -6.67 -2.08 23.32
C HIS A 719 -7.75 -2.47 22.31
N ASP A 720 -8.96 -1.98 22.59
CA ASP A 720 -10.13 -2.10 21.74
C ASP A 720 -10.64 -0.69 21.42
N LEU A 721 -10.87 -0.40 20.14
CA LEU A 721 -11.42 0.86 19.68
C LEU A 721 -12.75 0.62 18.95
N VAL A 722 -13.66 1.56 19.04
CA VAL A 722 -14.91 1.55 18.28
C VAL A 722 -15.04 2.84 17.50
N HIS A 723 -15.38 2.72 16.21
CA HIS A 723 -15.59 3.84 15.31
C HIS A 723 -17.02 3.82 14.76
N LEU A 724 -17.62 5.00 14.62
CA LEU A 724 -18.93 5.16 14.01
C LEU A 724 -18.80 6.04 12.76
N ARG A 725 -19.39 5.60 11.66
CA ARG A 725 -19.49 6.38 10.41
C ARG A 725 -20.91 6.39 9.93
N ALA A 726 -21.34 7.50 9.35
CA ALA A 726 -22.64 7.61 8.72
C ALA A 726 -22.57 8.54 7.51
N GLU A 727 -23.36 8.22 6.49
CA GLU A 727 -23.54 9.08 5.33
C GLU A 727 -24.99 9.07 4.86
N MET A 728 -25.43 10.17 4.27
CA MET A 728 -26.77 10.32 3.76
C MET A 728 -26.79 11.18 2.49
N PRO A 729 -27.41 10.74 1.40
CA PRO A 729 -27.72 11.60 0.27
C PRO A 729 -28.75 12.63 0.67
N VAL A 730 -28.47 13.92 0.45
CA VAL A 730 -29.39 15.05 0.67
C VAL A 730 -30.16 15.36 -0.61
N SER A 731 -29.49 15.15 -1.76
CA SER A 731 -30.06 15.23 -3.10
C SER A 731 -29.33 14.30 -4.05
N GLU A 732 -29.69 14.26 -5.32
CA GLU A 732 -29.00 13.48 -6.35
C GLU A 732 -27.52 13.85 -6.49
N ARG A 733 -27.15 15.10 -6.17
CA ARG A 733 -25.79 15.63 -6.33
C ARG A 733 -25.03 15.84 -5.03
N PHE A 734 -25.73 15.88 -3.88
CA PHE A 734 -25.11 16.18 -2.61
C PHE A 734 -25.28 15.07 -1.59
N ARG A 735 -24.19 14.69 -0.96
CA ARG A 735 -24.13 13.74 0.15
C ARG A 735 -23.47 14.42 1.35
N ILE A 736 -24.02 14.25 2.53
CA ILE A 736 -23.37 14.62 3.79
C ILE A 736 -22.87 13.37 4.48
N PHE A 737 -21.80 13.50 5.23
CA PHE A 737 -21.26 12.41 6.01
C PHE A 737 -20.64 12.91 7.31
N GLY A 738 -20.54 11.99 8.27
CA GLY A 738 -19.86 12.22 9.52
C GLY A 738 -19.21 10.95 10.03
N ARG A 739 -18.13 11.07 10.78
CA ARG A 739 -17.48 9.96 11.46
C ARG A 739 -16.98 10.38 12.84
N VAL A 740 -17.05 9.44 13.76
CA VAL A 740 -16.46 9.53 15.10
C VAL A 740 -15.46 8.39 15.23
N THR A 741 -14.20 8.68 15.40
CA THR A 741 -13.18 7.67 15.71
C THR A 741 -12.96 7.60 17.20
N ASN A 742 -12.63 6.40 17.72
CA ASN A 742 -12.49 6.15 19.15
C ASN A 742 -13.72 6.64 19.95
N LEU A 743 -14.90 6.10 19.63
CA LEU A 743 -16.20 6.54 20.15
C LEU A 743 -16.26 6.61 21.68
N PHE A 744 -15.57 5.69 22.36
CA PHE A 744 -15.58 5.60 23.83
C PHE A 744 -14.44 6.34 24.50
N ASP A 745 -13.61 7.07 23.71
CA ASP A 745 -12.46 7.83 24.20
C ASP A 745 -11.46 6.95 24.97
N THR A 746 -11.27 5.73 24.48
CA THR A 746 -10.32 4.78 25.07
C THR A 746 -8.91 5.33 24.94
N ARG A 747 -8.17 5.38 26.08
CA ARG A 747 -6.76 5.71 26.07
C ARG A 747 -5.96 4.51 25.59
N TYR A 748 -5.11 4.67 24.60
CA TYR A 748 -4.31 3.61 24.00
C TYR A 748 -2.96 4.16 23.48
N ALA A 749 -2.01 3.26 23.27
CA ALA A 749 -0.76 3.59 22.62
C ALA A 749 -0.69 2.97 21.22
N GLU A 750 -0.23 3.75 20.26
CA GLU A 750 0.12 3.29 18.91
C GLU A 750 1.33 2.35 18.93
N LEU A 751 2.24 2.58 19.88
CA LEU A 751 3.39 1.75 20.19
C LEU A 751 3.74 1.93 21.66
N ALA A 752 4.07 0.83 22.33
CA ALA A 752 4.64 0.84 23.68
C ALA A 752 5.94 0.03 23.68
N SER A 753 6.97 0.55 24.36
CA SER A 753 8.29 -0.06 24.45
C SER A 753 8.86 0.10 25.84
N TYR A 754 9.84 -0.73 26.18
CA TYR A 754 10.59 -0.62 27.43
C TYR A 754 12.09 -0.72 27.16
N THR A 755 12.85 0.11 27.86
CA THR A 755 14.29 -0.03 27.97
C THR A 755 14.72 0.24 29.41
N ALA A 756 15.76 -0.44 29.90
CA ALA A 756 16.26 -0.23 31.26
C ALA A 756 16.69 1.24 31.52
N ALA A 757 17.11 1.96 30.50
CA ALA A 757 17.57 3.33 30.60
C ALA A 757 16.42 4.36 30.68
N ARG A 758 15.27 4.09 30.09
CA ARG A 758 14.16 5.06 29.96
C ARG A 758 12.87 4.59 30.62
N GLY A 759 12.81 3.31 31.04
CA GLY A 759 11.60 2.69 31.54
C GLY A 759 10.60 2.40 30.44
N GLU A 760 9.32 2.38 30.79
CA GLU A 760 8.23 2.21 29.85
C GLU A 760 7.92 3.52 29.12
N GLU A 761 7.87 3.45 27.82
CA GLU A 761 7.56 4.57 26.93
C GLU A 761 6.34 4.23 26.08
N PHE A 762 5.47 5.21 25.87
CA PHE A 762 4.23 5.08 25.12
C PHE A 762 4.15 6.15 24.04
N ALA A 763 3.83 5.77 22.83
CA ALA A 763 3.38 6.68 21.77
C ALA A 763 1.86 6.84 21.90
N PRO A 764 1.34 7.95 22.45
CA PRO A 764 -0.09 8.07 22.72
C PRO A 764 -0.90 8.05 21.43
N GLY A 765 -1.97 7.25 21.41
CA GLY A 765 -2.94 7.21 20.32
C GLY A 765 -3.97 8.33 20.43
N LEU A 766 -4.61 8.62 19.30
CA LEU A 766 -5.59 9.69 19.16
C LEU A 766 -6.86 9.41 19.98
N GLY A 767 -7.27 10.32 20.85
CA GLY A 767 -8.53 10.26 21.59
C GLY A 767 -9.75 10.31 20.66
N ARG A 768 -10.94 10.49 21.23
CA ARG A 768 -12.16 10.62 20.43
C ARG A 768 -12.09 11.83 19.52
N THR A 769 -12.32 11.61 18.19
CA THR A 769 -12.31 12.67 17.18
C THR A 769 -13.57 12.65 16.34
N PHE A 770 -13.94 13.82 15.86
CA PHE A 770 -15.14 14.07 15.06
C PHE A 770 -14.71 14.63 13.70
N TYR A 771 -15.33 14.11 12.65
CA TYR A 771 -15.19 14.64 11.29
C TYR A 771 -16.55 14.74 10.64
N ALA A 772 -16.76 15.76 9.84
CA ALA A 772 -17.95 15.92 9.04
C ALA A 772 -17.62 16.55 7.69
N GLY A 773 -18.42 16.27 6.70
CA GLY A 773 -18.19 16.83 5.38
C GLY A 773 -19.38 16.72 4.44
N ILE A 774 -19.17 17.32 3.28
CA ILE A 774 -20.11 17.32 2.17
C ILE A 774 -19.39 16.88 0.90
N GLU A 775 -20.06 16.06 0.12
CA GLU A 775 -19.58 15.61 -1.19
C GLU A 775 -20.58 16.05 -2.26
N TYR A 776 -20.09 16.68 -3.31
CA TYR A 776 -20.77 16.98 -4.56
C TYR A 776 -20.30 16.02 -5.64
N ARG A 777 -21.27 15.48 -6.44
CA ARG A 777 -21.00 14.57 -7.58
C ARG A 777 -21.69 15.06 -8.84
#